data_178419469cf07ce8df7db756e3a1f989
#
_entry.id   178419469cf07ce8df7db756e3a1f989
#
_cell.length_a   1.000
_cell.length_b   1.000
_cell.length_c   1.000
_cell.angle_alpha   90.00
_cell.angle_beta   90.00
_cell.angle_gamma   90.00
#
_symmetry.space_group_name_H-M   'P 1'
#
loop_
_entity.id
_entity.type
_entity.pdbx_description
1 polymer ?
#
loop_
_entity_poly.entity_id
_entity_poly.type
_entity_poly.pdbx_seq_one_letter_code
_entity_poly.pdbx_strand_id
1 'polypeptide(L)'
;MADTPTLSVTLLGAGQEVGRSCCVLQYRGITLVCDTGIHPAYSGMASLPFIDDLDWSTVDAILVTHFHLDHAAALTYITEKTNFRDGKGKVYMTHPTKALHKFMMQDFLRMSSSSSDALFSPLDMTMSLSSIITISAHQLITPCPGVTFTPYHAGHVLGACMYLIDIAGLKILYTGDYSREEDRHLVKAEIPPIRPDVLIVESTYGVQTLESRPEKELRFTTLVHSIIRRGGHVLLPQFALGRAQELLLILDEYWKKHPDLHNVPIYYASGLARKSMAVYQTYIHTMNSNVRSRFAKRDNPFVFKHISNLPQPRGWEKKIAEGPPCVVLASPGFMQSGPSRELFELWAPDSRNGLIITGYSVEGTLARDIINEPDEFESVKGGMIPRKISVEYISFSAHVDYSQNSEFIEAVKAQHVVLVHGEQNAMGRLRAAMTSRYKERDEDVKIHTPRNCETLELSFRGERVAKAIGTLADNPPQTNDVVAGLLVAKDYSYTLLDPRDLKDFAGLSTCTVSQRQRLPLGVGWELVRWHLEGMYGKVEEGADKEGVPTMRVMGAVDVKQTQEHQLLLEWDSSASNDMIADSALALITGIDQSPASVKLTSHSHSHSHSHIKHKHPHADKEFDQFSRNQSLAKFLEAHFGEVELHIPDEMDESEQGEDEHDVPSLFVQLDDADATINLVTLSVLSNSESLKKRVEAVLAMAITTISSLSDSFITVAPASHEEATAERESVESIVISKEDALKVEDDNSGGAAHSEPRH
;
A
#
# COMPACT_ATOMS: atom_id res chain seq x y z
N MET A 1 38.47 21.52 4.48
CA MET A 1 38.11 20.11 4.58
C MET A 1 36.62 20.09 4.40
N ALA A 2 36.08 19.38 3.43
CA ALA A 2 34.63 19.24 3.32
C ALA A 2 34.15 18.46 4.55
N ASP A 3 33.19 19.02 5.28
CA ASP A 3 32.62 18.36 6.44
C ASP A 3 32.07 16.98 6.01
N THR A 4 32.55 15.93 6.68
CA THR A 4 32.02 14.59 6.46
C THR A 4 30.55 14.61 6.88
N PRO A 5 29.62 14.26 5.98
CA PRO A 5 28.21 14.29 6.35
C PRO A 5 27.91 13.32 7.48
N THR A 6 27.33 13.82 8.54
CA THR A 6 27.04 13.09 9.77
C THR A 6 25.55 12.88 9.91
N LEU A 7 25.13 11.62 10.16
CA LEU A 7 23.76 11.31 10.56
C LEU A 7 23.65 11.48 12.06
N SER A 8 22.74 12.31 12.52
CA SER A 8 22.37 12.43 13.92
C SER A 8 21.12 11.57 14.19
N VAL A 9 21.23 10.66 15.14
CA VAL A 9 20.12 9.83 15.63
C VAL A 9 19.86 10.23 17.07
N THR A 10 18.70 10.83 17.34
CA THR A 10 18.29 11.26 18.68
C THR A 10 17.01 10.54 19.09
N LEU A 11 17.03 9.88 20.24
CA LEU A 11 15.83 9.24 20.79
C LEU A 11 15.15 10.21 21.75
N LEU A 12 13.97 10.70 21.38
CA LEU A 12 13.12 11.47 22.30
C LEU A 12 12.28 10.57 23.22
N GLY A 13 12.40 9.26 23.02
CA GLY A 13 11.78 8.21 23.82
C GLY A 13 12.24 6.84 23.34
N ALA A 14 12.02 5.80 24.15
CA ALA A 14 12.48 4.43 23.94
C ALA A 14 14.01 4.26 23.88
N GLY A 15 14.75 5.22 24.43
CA GLY A 15 16.20 5.13 24.65
C GLY A 15 16.50 4.51 26.01
N GLN A 16 16.83 3.22 26.04
CA GLN A 16 17.04 2.40 27.25
C GLN A 16 15.78 2.26 28.14
N GLU A 17 14.61 2.37 27.54
CA GLU A 17 13.30 2.11 28.16
C GLU A 17 12.34 1.52 27.10
N VAL A 18 11.20 0.99 27.55
CA VAL A 18 10.10 0.53 26.72
C VAL A 18 8.92 1.50 26.84
N GLY A 19 8.53 2.12 25.75
CA GLY A 19 7.45 3.09 25.69
C GLY A 19 7.90 4.46 25.16
N ARG A 20 6.92 5.31 24.83
CA ARG A 20 7.06 6.64 24.22
C ARG A 20 8.06 6.71 23.05
N SER A 21 8.04 5.69 22.19
CA SER A 21 8.95 5.58 21.05
C SER A 21 8.90 6.82 20.18
N CYS A 22 10.06 7.46 20.01
CA CYS A 22 10.21 8.64 19.17
C CYS A 22 11.69 8.78 18.77
N CYS A 23 11.99 8.44 17.52
CA CYS A 23 13.35 8.47 16.97
C CYS A 23 13.47 9.56 15.91
N VAL A 24 14.36 10.52 16.13
CA VAL A 24 14.65 11.63 15.23
C VAL A 24 15.90 11.31 14.42
N LEU A 25 15.79 11.41 13.11
CA LEU A 25 16.87 11.20 12.15
C LEU A 25 17.15 12.51 11.42
N GLN A 26 18.37 13.03 11.56
CA GLN A 26 18.78 14.27 10.90
C GLN A 26 20.01 14.01 10.03
N TYR A 27 19.89 14.32 8.75
CA TYR A 27 20.97 14.16 7.79
C TYR A 27 20.85 15.18 6.65
N ARG A 28 21.91 15.94 6.41
CA ARG A 28 21.98 16.95 5.33
C ARG A 28 20.80 17.95 5.31
N GLY A 29 20.38 18.38 6.50
CA GLY A 29 19.28 19.35 6.64
C GLY A 29 17.88 18.76 6.52
N ILE A 30 17.75 17.45 6.39
CA ILE A 30 16.48 16.70 6.43
C ILE A 30 16.24 16.20 7.84
N THR A 31 15.04 16.34 8.34
CA THR A 31 14.61 15.84 9.66
C THR A 31 13.42 14.89 9.49
N LEU A 32 13.62 13.63 9.85
CA LEU A 32 12.56 12.61 9.88
C LEU A 32 12.33 12.14 11.31
N VAL A 33 11.07 11.85 11.64
CA VAL A 33 10.71 11.26 12.94
C VAL A 33 10.06 9.91 12.70
N CYS A 34 10.57 8.88 13.35
CA CYS A 34 10.00 7.54 13.34
C CYS A 34 9.31 7.28 14.68
N ASP A 35 8.01 7.05 14.61
CA ASP A 35 7.08 6.88 15.73
C ASP A 35 6.92 8.12 16.64
N THR A 36 5.81 8.15 17.36
CA THR A 36 5.42 9.23 18.27
C THR A 36 4.51 8.65 19.36
N GLY A 37 5.10 7.88 20.26
CA GLY A 37 4.37 7.14 21.28
C GLY A 37 4.23 7.86 22.62
N ILE A 38 3.49 7.25 23.55
CA ILE A 38 3.43 7.63 24.96
C ILE A 38 4.00 6.53 25.84
N HIS A 39 4.43 6.87 27.04
CA HIS A 39 4.85 5.87 28.02
C HIS A 39 3.64 5.36 28.81
N PRO A 40 3.38 4.04 28.80
CA PRO A 40 2.13 3.48 29.37
C PRO A 40 2.05 3.52 30.91
N ALA A 41 3.17 3.70 31.59
CA ALA A 41 3.20 3.80 33.05
C ALA A 41 3.01 5.23 33.58
N TYR A 42 3.06 6.25 32.72
CA TYR A 42 2.87 7.65 33.10
C TYR A 42 1.57 8.20 32.57
N SER A 43 1.12 9.35 33.10
CA SER A 43 -0.08 10.06 32.67
C SER A 43 0.23 11.53 32.35
N GLY A 44 -0.65 12.16 31.57
CA GLY A 44 -0.52 13.56 31.18
C GLY A 44 0.80 13.83 30.43
N MET A 45 1.36 15.00 30.63
CA MET A 45 2.60 15.43 29.93
C MET A 45 3.81 14.52 30.18
N ALA A 46 3.89 13.88 31.33
CA ALA A 46 4.99 12.95 31.65
C ALA A 46 5.00 11.68 30.79
N SER A 47 3.87 11.34 30.17
CA SER A 47 3.78 10.20 29.28
C SER A 47 4.33 10.48 27.87
N LEU A 48 4.44 11.75 27.47
CA LEU A 48 4.94 12.16 26.16
C LEU A 48 6.44 11.88 26.00
N PRO A 49 6.93 11.76 24.76
CA PRO A 49 8.36 11.88 24.47
C PRO A 49 8.90 13.24 24.94
N PHE A 50 10.20 13.40 24.95
CA PHE A 50 10.86 14.68 25.27
C PHE A 50 10.71 15.66 24.10
N ILE A 51 9.45 16.10 23.87
CA ILE A 51 9.03 16.88 22.69
C ILE A 51 9.68 18.26 22.58
N ASP A 52 10.14 18.82 23.71
CA ASP A 52 10.75 20.17 23.77
C ASP A 52 12.17 20.20 23.19
N ASP A 53 12.78 19.03 22.99
CA ASP A 53 14.14 18.91 22.44
C ASP A 53 14.18 19.03 20.90
N LEU A 54 13.02 19.20 20.23
CA LEU A 54 12.93 19.31 18.78
C LEU A 54 12.03 20.47 18.36
N ASP A 55 12.49 21.25 17.39
CA ASP A 55 11.65 22.19 16.65
C ASP A 55 10.82 21.42 15.60
N TRP A 56 9.56 21.15 15.92
CA TRP A 56 8.67 20.34 15.09
C TRP A 56 8.35 20.98 13.73
N SER A 57 8.52 22.30 13.56
CA SER A 57 8.36 22.96 12.27
C SER A 57 9.43 22.57 11.24
N THR A 58 10.56 22.03 11.72
CA THR A 58 11.67 21.55 10.87
C THR A 58 11.50 20.12 10.38
N VAL A 59 10.50 19.39 10.89
CA VAL A 59 10.28 17.98 10.53
C VAL A 59 9.69 17.86 9.13
N ASP A 60 10.37 17.12 8.25
CA ASP A 60 9.91 16.86 6.88
C ASP A 60 8.89 15.73 6.80
N ALA A 61 9.04 14.68 7.61
CA ALA A 61 8.06 13.60 7.69
C ALA A 61 8.06 12.89 9.05
N ILE A 62 6.85 12.44 9.45
CA ILE A 62 6.65 11.51 10.56
C ILE A 62 6.21 10.18 9.97
N LEU A 63 6.93 9.09 10.29
CA LEU A 63 6.69 7.73 9.83
C LEU A 63 6.22 6.89 11.02
N VAL A 64 4.95 6.50 11.04
CA VAL A 64 4.40 5.69 12.14
C VAL A 64 4.38 4.22 11.71
N THR A 65 5.09 3.37 12.48
CA THR A 65 5.24 1.95 12.16
C THR A 65 3.97 1.16 12.40
N HIS A 66 3.32 1.38 13.54
CA HIS A 66 2.08 0.69 13.91
C HIS A 66 1.25 1.49 14.92
N PHE A 67 0.08 0.97 15.30
CA PHE A 67 -0.94 1.71 16.04
C PHE A 67 -0.84 1.64 17.57
N HIS A 68 0.10 0.91 18.17
CA HIS A 68 0.21 0.83 19.62
C HIS A 68 0.44 2.22 20.24
N LEU A 69 -0.04 2.40 21.48
CA LEU A 69 -0.01 3.70 22.14
C LEU A 69 1.41 4.23 22.35
N ASP A 70 2.32 3.35 22.63
CA ASP A 70 3.76 3.64 22.83
C ASP A 70 4.53 3.91 21.52
N HIS A 71 3.84 3.87 20.36
CA HIS A 71 4.38 4.24 19.05
C HIS A 71 3.58 5.34 18.35
N ALA A 72 2.29 5.53 18.68
CA ALA A 72 1.44 6.41 17.90
C ALA A 72 0.58 7.40 18.72
N ALA A 73 0.50 7.28 20.06
CA ALA A 73 -0.51 8.05 20.80
C ALA A 73 -0.13 9.51 21.02
N ALA A 74 1.15 9.89 20.99
CA ALA A 74 1.55 11.29 21.05
C ALA A 74 1.37 12.04 19.71
N LEU A 75 1.10 11.33 18.62
CA LEU A 75 0.95 11.94 17.29
C LEU A 75 -0.04 13.11 17.28
N THR A 76 -1.21 12.93 17.90
CA THR A 76 -2.22 13.98 17.96
C THR A 76 -1.70 15.21 18.72
N TYR A 77 -0.98 15.02 19.82
CA TYR A 77 -0.38 16.13 20.56
C TYR A 77 0.64 16.86 19.69
N ILE A 78 1.54 16.13 19.06
CA ILE A 78 2.60 16.69 18.20
C ILE A 78 1.98 17.48 17.04
N THR A 79 1.01 16.91 16.34
CA THR A 79 0.42 17.59 15.16
C THR A 79 -0.44 18.80 15.52
N GLU A 80 -1.09 18.83 16.71
CA GLU A 80 -2.09 19.85 17.03
C GLU A 80 -1.69 20.80 18.16
N LYS A 81 -0.67 20.45 18.95
CA LYS A 81 -0.27 21.25 20.13
C LYS A 81 1.20 21.73 20.08
N THR A 82 1.96 21.32 19.06
CA THR A 82 3.29 21.86 18.76
C THR A 82 3.24 22.71 17.49
N ASN A 83 4.38 23.24 17.07
CA ASN A 83 4.52 24.01 15.83
C ASN A 83 4.72 23.14 14.58
N PHE A 84 4.39 21.84 14.62
CA PHE A 84 4.50 20.94 13.47
C PHE A 84 3.73 21.43 12.23
N ARG A 85 2.54 22.02 12.45
CA ARG A 85 1.71 22.57 11.35
C ARG A 85 2.28 23.83 10.71
N ASP A 86 3.20 24.50 11.34
CA ASP A 86 3.89 25.68 10.78
C ASP A 86 4.94 25.27 9.74
N GLY A 87 5.33 23.99 9.78
CA GLY A 87 6.25 23.36 8.83
C GLY A 87 5.57 22.78 7.59
N LYS A 88 6.33 22.02 6.82
CA LYS A 88 5.88 21.28 5.63
C LYS A 88 5.74 19.78 5.87
N GLY A 89 5.90 19.35 7.11
CA GLY A 89 5.93 17.96 7.50
C GLY A 89 4.65 17.21 7.14
N LYS A 90 4.80 15.94 6.78
CA LYS A 90 3.70 15.02 6.46
C LYS A 90 3.75 13.81 7.35
N VAL A 91 2.58 13.23 7.65
CA VAL A 91 2.47 12.03 8.47
C VAL A 91 2.09 10.85 7.61
N TYR A 92 2.81 9.73 7.75
CA TYR A 92 2.59 8.51 6.99
C TYR A 92 2.36 7.31 7.90
N MET A 93 1.39 6.49 7.56
CA MET A 93 1.17 5.16 8.14
C MET A 93 0.38 4.27 7.18
N THR A 94 0.39 2.96 7.40
CA THR A 94 -0.37 2.03 6.55
C THR A 94 -1.88 2.21 6.73
N HIS A 95 -2.67 1.78 5.74
CA HIS A 95 -4.13 1.83 5.80
C HIS A 95 -4.71 1.11 7.03
N PRO A 96 -4.30 -0.14 7.37
CA PRO A 96 -4.78 -0.80 8.57
C PRO A 96 -4.36 -0.10 9.85
N THR A 97 -3.12 0.42 9.91
CA THR A 97 -2.61 1.18 11.06
C THR A 97 -3.48 2.40 11.32
N LYS A 98 -3.80 3.20 10.29
CA LYS A 98 -4.69 4.37 10.43
C LYS A 98 -6.08 4.00 10.95
N ALA A 99 -6.65 2.91 10.42
CA ALA A 99 -7.97 2.45 10.82
C ALA A 99 -8.01 2.02 12.29
N LEU A 100 -6.98 1.30 12.76
CA LEU A 100 -6.87 0.84 14.14
C LEU A 100 -6.46 1.97 15.08
N HIS A 101 -5.53 2.83 14.66
CA HIS A 101 -5.12 4.04 15.40
C HIS A 101 -6.32 4.92 15.75
N LYS A 102 -7.23 5.15 14.81
CA LYS A 102 -8.49 5.88 15.09
C LYS A 102 -9.26 5.30 16.28
N PHE A 103 -9.39 4.00 16.35
CA PHE A 103 -10.13 3.36 17.44
C PHE A 103 -9.37 3.37 18.76
N MET A 104 -8.04 3.15 18.71
CA MET A 104 -7.19 3.24 19.89
C MET A 104 -7.22 4.64 20.50
N MET A 105 -7.13 5.68 19.66
CA MET A 105 -7.18 7.07 20.11
C MET A 105 -8.55 7.46 20.68
N GLN A 106 -9.64 6.94 20.11
CA GLN A 106 -10.99 7.14 20.67
C GLN A 106 -11.13 6.50 22.06
N ASP A 107 -10.54 5.33 22.26
CA ASP A 107 -10.55 4.65 23.56
C ASP A 107 -9.64 5.36 24.56
N PHE A 108 -8.47 5.77 24.15
CA PHE A 108 -7.52 6.57 24.95
C PHE A 108 -8.17 7.86 25.45
N LEU A 109 -8.81 8.63 24.57
CA LEU A 109 -9.53 9.86 24.95
C LEU A 109 -10.66 9.58 25.94
N ARG A 110 -11.44 8.52 25.73
CA ARG A 110 -12.53 8.17 26.64
C ARG A 110 -12.02 7.85 28.04
N MET A 111 -10.87 7.19 28.15
CA MET A 111 -10.25 6.86 29.43
C MET A 111 -9.60 8.10 30.09
N SER A 112 -8.94 8.95 29.33
CA SER A 112 -8.26 10.15 29.83
C SER A 112 -9.20 11.32 30.08
N SER A 113 -10.36 11.39 29.45
CA SER A 113 -11.34 12.49 29.65
C SER A 113 -12.02 12.51 31.02
N SER A 114 -11.85 11.45 31.81
CA SER A 114 -12.25 11.39 33.22
C SER A 114 -11.23 11.98 34.17
N SER A 115 -10.03 12.32 33.71
CA SER A 115 -8.98 12.97 34.50
C SER A 115 -8.71 14.40 34.02
N SER A 116 -8.13 15.25 34.89
CA SER A 116 -7.69 16.60 34.53
C SER A 116 -6.51 16.63 33.56
N ASP A 117 -5.99 15.46 33.14
CA ASP A 117 -4.73 15.28 32.43
C ASP A 117 -4.91 14.99 30.94
N ALA A 118 -6.05 15.40 30.35
CA ALA A 118 -6.32 15.23 28.93
C ALA A 118 -5.31 16.00 28.06
N LEU A 119 -4.51 15.30 27.26
CA LEU A 119 -3.47 15.88 26.42
C LEU A 119 -4.01 16.66 25.22
N PHE A 120 -5.14 16.26 24.68
CA PHE A 120 -5.77 16.86 23.51
C PHE A 120 -7.28 16.58 23.48
N SER A 121 -8.00 17.34 22.68
CA SER A 121 -9.47 17.25 22.52
C SER A 121 -9.88 16.23 21.43
N PRO A 122 -11.17 15.82 21.39
CA PRO A 122 -11.70 15.01 20.28
C PRO A 122 -11.60 15.71 18.92
N LEU A 123 -11.61 17.05 18.88
CA LEU A 123 -11.42 17.82 17.66
C LEU A 123 -9.97 17.70 17.17
N ASP A 124 -9.00 17.90 18.06
CA ASP A 124 -7.58 17.73 17.75
C ASP A 124 -7.31 16.33 17.15
N MET A 125 -7.87 15.28 17.77
CA MET A 125 -7.77 13.92 17.23
C MET A 125 -8.34 13.82 15.81
N THR A 126 -9.46 14.44 15.53
CA THR A 126 -10.09 14.38 14.20
C THR A 126 -9.24 15.10 13.17
N MET A 127 -8.67 16.25 13.53
CA MET A 127 -7.78 17.03 12.67
C MET A 127 -6.48 16.27 12.38
N SER A 128 -5.85 15.71 13.41
CA SER A 128 -4.65 14.88 13.26
C SER A 128 -4.89 13.67 12.35
N LEU A 129 -5.99 12.92 12.58
CA LEU A 129 -6.36 11.79 11.73
C LEU A 129 -6.59 12.16 10.26
N SER A 130 -7.12 13.36 10.00
CA SER A 130 -7.37 13.82 8.62
C SER A 130 -6.07 14.12 7.86
N SER A 131 -5.01 14.55 8.55
CA SER A 131 -3.72 14.90 7.95
C SER A 131 -2.85 13.67 7.61
N ILE A 132 -3.19 12.48 8.11
CA ILE A 132 -2.41 11.27 7.89
C ILE A 132 -2.55 10.79 6.44
N ILE A 133 -1.43 10.60 5.77
CA ILE A 133 -1.32 10.00 4.43
C ILE A 133 -1.17 8.48 4.59
N THR A 134 -2.06 7.73 3.95
CA THR A 134 -2.02 6.27 3.99
C THR A 134 -1.15 5.70 2.87
N ILE A 135 -0.40 4.66 3.22
CA ILE A 135 0.58 4.01 2.35
C ILE A 135 0.37 2.49 2.34
N SER A 136 0.91 1.85 1.31
CA SER A 136 0.89 0.39 1.17
C SER A 136 2.28 -0.22 1.33
N ALA A 137 2.36 -1.48 1.74
CA ALA A 137 3.63 -2.20 1.77
C ALA A 137 4.28 -2.21 0.38
N HIS A 138 5.63 -2.12 0.35
CA HIS A 138 6.47 -2.07 -0.84
C HIS A 138 6.27 -0.85 -1.76
N GLN A 139 5.46 0.11 -1.34
CA GLN A 139 5.29 1.36 -2.08
C GLN A 139 6.49 2.29 -1.86
N LEU A 140 7.17 2.70 -2.92
CA LEU A 140 8.21 3.73 -2.84
C LEU A 140 7.54 5.11 -2.72
N ILE A 141 7.89 5.86 -1.69
CA ILE A 141 7.31 7.17 -1.39
C ILE A 141 8.42 8.21 -1.28
N THR A 142 8.18 9.39 -1.85
CA THR A 142 9.07 10.55 -1.78
C THR A 142 8.37 11.66 -0.99
N PRO A 143 8.61 11.80 0.32
CA PRO A 143 7.99 12.85 1.13
C PRO A 143 8.48 14.25 0.77
N CYS A 144 9.76 14.40 0.50
CA CYS A 144 10.41 15.62 0.09
C CYS A 144 11.62 15.31 -0.83
N PRO A 145 12.18 16.28 -1.55
CA PRO A 145 13.34 16.08 -2.41
C PRO A 145 14.53 15.48 -1.67
N GLY A 146 15.14 14.45 -2.23
CA GLY A 146 16.30 13.77 -1.65
C GLY A 146 15.98 12.74 -0.60
N VAL A 147 14.69 12.48 -0.31
CA VAL A 147 14.25 11.45 0.63
C VAL A 147 13.29 10.50 -0.06
N THR A 148 13.55 9.22 0.08
CA THR A 148 12.59 8.17 -0.27
C THR A 148 12.48 7.16 0.85
N PHE A 149 11.33 6.52 1.00
CA PHE A 149 11.20 5.39 1.90
C PHE A 149 10.25 4.33 1.34
N THR A 150 10.48 3.09 1.75
CA THR A 150 9.66 1.95 1.37
C THR A 150 9.26 1.19 2.64
N PRO A 151 7.94 1.00 2.90
CA PRO A 151 7.46 0.18 4.01
C PRO A 151 7.53 -1.31 3.67
N TYR A 152 8.06 -2.11 4.61
CA TYR A 152 8.10 -3.58 4.57
C TYR A 152 7.27 -4.15 5.71
N HIS A 153 6.69 -5.34 5.53
CA HIS A 153 5.93 -5.98 6.59
C HIS A 153 6.80 -6.26 7.83
N ALA A 154 6.32 -5.83 8.99
CA ALA A 154 6.98 -6.04 10.27
C ALA A 154 6.43 -7.25 11.05
N GLY A 155 5.34 -7.86 10.61
CA GLY A 155 4.63 -8.83 11.44
C GLY A 155 3.92 -8.12 12.60
N HIS A 156 4.26 -8.45 13.82
CA HIS A 156 3.87 -7.81 15.09
C HIS A 156 2.35 -7.61 15.26
N VAL A 157 1.75 -6.67 14.53
CA VAL A 157 0.30 -6.41 14.49
C VAL A 157 -0.20 -6.08 13.09
N LEU A 158 -1.50 -6.11 12.89
CA LEU A 158 -2.11 -5.80 11.59
C LEU A 158 -1.75 -4.38 11.14
N GLY A 159 -1.12 -4.28 9.99
CA GLY A 159 -0.67 -3.02 9.40
C GLY A 159 0.72 -2.56 9.84
N ALA A 160 1.37 -3.25 10.77
CA ALA A 160 2.73 -2.90 11.18
C ALA A 160 3.73 -3.01 10.01
N CYS A 161 4.61 -2.01 9.91
CA CYS A 161 5.64 -1.96 8.89
C CYS A 161 6.97 -1.43 9.44
N MET A 162 8.04 -1.93 8.85
CA MET A 162 9.39 -1.38 8.96
C MET A 162 9.62 -0.39 7.83
N TYR A 163 10.43 0.62 8.04
CA TYR A 163 10.74 1.60 7.02
C TYR A 163 12.19 1.49 6.56
N LEU A 164 12.38 1.16 5.29
CA LEU A 164 13.69 1.34 4.63
C LEU A 164 13.71 2.76 4.05
N ILE A 165 14.51 3.61 4.67
CA ILE A 165 14.60 5.06 4.40
C ILE A 165 15.90 5.32 3.65
N ASP A 166 15.84 6.11 2.60
CA ASP A 166 17.01 6.62 1.87
C ASP A 166 17.00 8.16 1.95
N ILE A 167 18.01 8.72 2.61
CA ILE A 167 18.21 10.17 2.71
C ILE A 167 19.50 10.53 1.96
N ALA A 168 19.36 11.13 0.78
CA ALA A 168 20.49 11.52 -0.05
C ALA A 168 21.52 10.38 -0.27
N GLY A 169 21.03 9.15 -0.41
CA GLY A 169 21.80 7.95 -0.64
C GLY A 169 22.23 7.18 0.61
N LEU A 170 22.05 7.73 1.81
CA LEU A 170 22.25 7.01 3.07
C LEU A 170 21.00 6.16 3.38
N LYS A 171 21.18 4.85 3.57
CA LYS A 171 20.10 3.91 3.79
C LYS A 171 19.97 3.54 5.26
N ILE A 172 18.78 3.74 5.81
CA ILE A 172 18.45 3.45 7.21
C ILE A 172 17.27 2.50 7.23
N LEU A 173 17.37 1.41 7.98
CA LEU A 173 16.23 0.54 8.26
C LEU A 173 15.78 0.78 9.71
N TYR A 174 14.55 1.28 9.87
CA TYR A 174 13.87 1.41 11.16
C TYR A 174 12.81 0.33 11.27
N THR A 175 12.96 -0.58 12.25
CA THR A 175 12.05 -1.73 12.37
C THR A 175 10.73 -1.38 13.05
N GLY A 176 10.72 -0.40 13.98
CA GLY A 176 9.69 -0.37 14.99
C GLY A 176 9.67 -1.71 15.74
N ASP A 177 8.51 -2.13 16.24
CA ASP A 177 8.33 -3.46 16.78
C ASP A 177 8.07 -4.46 15.67
N TYR A 178 8.72 -5.62 15.73
CA TYR A 178 8.62 -6.61 14.67
C TYR A 178 8.61 -8.05 15.18
N SER A 179 8.10 -8.97 14.37
CA SER A 179 8.06 -10.40 14.67
C SER A 179 8.55 -11.24 13.49
N ARG A 180 9.43 -12.18 13.77
CA ARG A 180 9.95 -13.14 12.78
C ARG A 180 9.16 -14.45 12.75
N GLU A 181 8.16 -14.60 13.61
CA GLU A 181 7.25 -15.73 13.60
C GLU A 181 6.01 -15.43 12.75
N GLU A 182 5.62 -16.37 11.90
CA GLU A 182 4.31 -16.36 11.26
C GLU A 182 3.28 -16.85 12.27
N ASP A 183 2.32 -15.98 12.62
CA ASP A 183 1.26 -16.33 13.54
C ASP A 183 -0.02 -16.83 12.82
N ARG A 184 -1.15 -16.89 13.52
CA ARG A 184 -2.42 -17.39 12.96
C ARG A 184 -2.93 -16.53 11.82
N HIS A 185 -2.59 -15.26 11.78
CA HIS A 185 -3.17 -14.31 10.83
C HIS A 185 -2.17 -13.34 10.18
N LEU A 186 -1.03 -13.05 10.82
CA LEU A 186 -0.05 -12.10 10.30
C LEU A 186 1.06 -12.80 9.51
N VAL A 187 1.62 -12.08 8.56
CA VAL A 187 2.87 -12.45 7.91
C VAL A 187 4.04 -12.14 8.83
N LYS A 188 5.13 -12.87 8.75
CA LYS A 188 6.36 -12.56 9.48
C LYS A 188 7.05 -11.33 8.90
N ALA A 189 7.90 -10.66 9.71
CA ALA A 189 8.73 -9.56 9.25
C ALA A 189 9.65 -9.97 8.09
N GLU A 190 9.72 -9.13 7.08
CA GLU A 190 10.53 -9.30 5.88
C GLU A 190 11.98 -8.88 6.14
N ILE A 191 12.89 -9.34 5.30
CA ILE A 191 14.25 -8.80 5.22
C ILE A 191 14.30 -8.00 3.93
N PRO A 192 14.48 -6.66 4.00
CA PRO A 192 14.59 -5.85 2.79
C PRO A 192 15.73 -6.34 1.89
N PRO A 193 15.56 -6.30 0.56
CA PRO A 193 16.58 -6.80 -0.38
C PRO A 193 17.82 -5.90 -0.46
N ILE A 194 17.75 -4.70 0.13
CA ILE A 194 18.81 -3.71 0.09
C ILE A 194 19.43 -3.63 1.49
N ARG A 195 20.75 -3.79 1.55
CA ARG A 195 21.53 -3.61 2.78
C ARG A 195 21.50 -2.14 3.22
N PRO A 196 21.02 -1.82 4.44
CA PRO A 196 21.11 -0.47 4.99
C PRO A 196 22.52 -0.20 5.55
N ASP A 197 22.86 1.09 5.63
CA ASP A 197 24.06 1.56 6.32
C ASP A 197 23.85 1.51 7.83
N VAL A 198 22.63 1.84 8.28
CA VAL A 198 22.20 1.87 9.68
C VAL A 198 20.95 1.01 9.86
N LEU A 199 20.97 0.16 10.88
CA LEU A 199 19.81 -0.58 11.36
C LEU A 199 19.42 -0.04 12.73
N ILE A 200 18.19 0.45 12.86
CA ILE A 200 17.60 0.83 14.16
C ILE A 200 16.55 -0.23 14.49
N VAL A 201 16.79 -0.97 15.55
CA VAL A 201 16.08 -2.22 15.84
C VAL A 201 15.66 -2.32 17.30
N GLU A 202 14.44 -2.87 17.52
CA GLU A 202 13.94 -3.14 18.86
C GLU A 202 14.83 -4.13 19.63
N SER A 203 14.77 -4.05 20.96
CA SER A 203 15.55 -4.88 21.86
C SER A 203 14.78 -5.30 23.12
N THR A 204 13.47 -5.39 23.00
CA THR A 204 12.51 -5.62 24.11
C THR A 204 12.89 -6.81 25.00
N TYR A 205 13.22 -7.95 24.40
CA TYR A 205 13.60 -9.15 25.14
C TYR A 205 15.10 -9.32 25.38
N GLY A 206 15.94 -8.45 24.83
CA GLY A 206 17.38 -8.51 25.01
C GLY A 206 17.97 -9.89 24.64
N VAL A 207 18.55 -10.59 25.61
CA VAL A 207 19.12 -11.94 25.43
C VAL A 207 18.18 -13.10 25.85
N GLN A 208 16.91 -12.81 26.12
CA GLN A 208 15.94 -13.84 26.47
C GLN A 208 15.53 -14.64 25.25
N THR A 209 15.45 -15.97 25.40
CA THR A 209 14.88 -16.87 24.42
C THR A 209 13.51 -17.31 24.93
N LEU A 210 12.52 -17.22 24.07
CA LEU A 210 11.14 -17.57 24.42
C LEU A 210 10.85 -19.04 24.05
N GLU A 211 9.84 -19.60 24.71
CA GLU A 211 9.30 -20.91 24.36
C GLU A 211 8.85 -20.93 22.90
N SER A 212 8.95 -22.09 22.26
CA SER A 212 8.43 -22.26 20.89
C SER A 212 6.92 -22.06 20.86
N ARG A 213 6.42 -21.60 19.72
CA ARG A 213 4.98 -21.31 19.55
C ARG A 213 4.07 -22.52 19.87
N PRO A 214 4.33 -23.74 19.37
CA PRO A 214 3.51 -24.89 19.70
C PRO A 214 3.49 -25.20 21.21
N GLU A 215 4.60 -25.02 21.90
CA GLU A 215 4.71 -25.24 23.35
C GLU A 215 3.89 -24.20 24.13
N LYS A 216 4.03 -22.90 23.77
CA LYS A 216 3.21 -21.83 24.36
C LYS A 216 1.72 -22.08 24.18
N GLU A 217 1.28 -22.43 22.97
CA GLU A 217 -0.13 -22.70 22.67
C GLU A 217 -0.65 -23.91 23.47
N LEU A 218 0.13 -24.98 23.54
CA LEU A 218 -0.23 -26.16 24.33
C LEU A 218 -0.33 -25.82 25.81
N ARG A 219 0.68 -25.12 26.37
CA ARG A 219 0.68 -24.70 27.78
C ARG A 219 -0.51 -23.79 28.08
N PHE A 220 -0.76 -22.79 27.22
CA PHE A 220 -1.88 -21.87 27.34
C PHE A 220 -3.22 -22.59 27.37
N THR A 221 -3.48 -23.40 26.37
CA THR A 221 -4.77 -24.11 26.26
C THR A 221 -4.98 -25.14 27.37
N THR A 222 -3.90 -25.81 27.80
CA THR A 222 -3.93 -26.75 28.92
C THR A 222 -4.24 -26.04 30.24
N LEU A 223 -3.64 -24.90 30.50
CA LEU A 223 -3.90 -24.09 31.69
C LEU A 223 -5.33 -23.57 31.72
N VAL A 224 -5.79 -22.97 30.62
CA VAL A 224 -7.19 -22.54 30.50
C VAL A 224 -8.15 -23.69 30.80
N HIS A 225 -7.92 -24.85 30.20
CA HIS A 225 -8.75 -26.05 30.40
C HIS A 225 -8.72 -26.52 31.86
N SER A 226 -7.54 -26.55 32.51
CA SER A 226 -7.38 -26.98 33.91
C SER A 226 -8.11 -26.05 34.88
N ILE A 227 -8.06 -24.73 34.65
CA ILE A 227 -8.76 -23.74 35.48
C ILE A 227 -10.27 -23.92 35.35
N ILE A 228 -10.77 -24.10 34.15
CA ILE A 228 -12.20 -24.35 33.91
C ILE A 228 -12.64 -25.65 34.58
N ARG A 229 -11.87 -26.74 34.48
CA ARG A 229 -12.20 -28.05 35.11
C ARG A 229 -12.24 -27.98 36.63
N ARG A 230 -11.43 -27.12 37.27
CA ARG A 230 -11.51 -26.91 38.73
C ARG A 230 -12.64 -25.96 39.16
N GLY A 231 -13.49 -25.53 38.19
CA GLY A 231 -14.64 -24.66 38.44
C GLY A 231 -14.30 -23.20 38.59
N GLY A 232 -13.13 -22.75 38.09
CA GLY A 232 -12.67 -21.39 38.16
C GLY A 232 -12.92 -20.56 36.87
N HIS A 233 -12.80 -19.24 36.98
CA HIS A 233 -12.80 -18.31 35.88
C HIS A 233 -11.39 -18.07 35.39
N VAL A 234 -11.22 -17.82 34.08
CA VAL A 234 -9.95 -17.44 33.45
C VAL A 234 -10.00 -15.99 33.06
N LEU A 235 -9.10 -15.18 33.58
CA LEU A 235 -8.89 -13.79 33.15
C LEU A 235 -7.67 -13.70 32.25
N LEU A 236 -7.88 -13.13 31.06
CA LEU A 236 -6.84 -12.83 30.07
C LEU A 236 -6.81 -11.31 29.86
N PRO A 237 -5.97 -10.58 30.62
CA PRO A 237 -5.81 -9.15 30.39
C PRO A 237 -5.13 -8.92 29.05
N GLN A 238 -5.77 -8.15 28.17
CA GLN A 238 -5.27 -7.87 26.83
C GLN A 238 -5.66 -6.49 26.37
N PHE A 239 -4.83 -5.91 25.52
CA PHE A 239 -5.28 -4.76 24.74
C PHE A 239 -6.38 -5.20 23.78
N ALA A 240 -7.36 -4.31 23.57
CA ALA A 240 -8.50 -4.60 22.71
C ALA A 240 -8.13 -4.85 21.24
N LEU A 241 -6.95 -4.43 20.84
CA LEU A 241 -6.44 -4.51 19.46
C LEU A 241 -5.03 -5.08 19.46
N GLY A 242 -4.73 -5.88 18.44
CA GLY A 242 -3.41 -6.51 18.26
C GLY A 242 -3.42 -7.99 18.61
N ARG A 243 -2.89 -8.36 19.77
CA ARG A 243 -2.69 -9.79 20.14
C ARG A 243 -3.96 -10.49 20.62
N ALA A 244 -4.98 -9.75 21.05
CA ALA A 244 -6.26 -10.36 21.42
C ALA A 244 -6.84 -11.23 20.32
N GLN A 245 -6.73 -10.83 19.06
CA GLN A 245 -7.23 -11.54 17.89
C GLN A 245 -6.56 -12.90 17.70
N GLU A 246 -5.27 -12.98 17.98
CA GLU A 246 -4.52 -14.24 17.95
C GLU A 246 -5.03 -15.22 19.00
N LEU A 247 -5.18 -14.76 20.25
CA LEU A 247 -5.71 -15.59 21.34
C LEU A 247 -7.14 -16.05 21.08
N LEU A 248 -7.97 -15.17 20.51
CA LEU A 248 -9.34 -15.51 20.11
C LEU A 248 -9.35 -16.64 19.07
N LEU A 249 -8.46 -16.58 18.07
CA LEU A 249 -8.32 -17.64 17.06
C LEU A 249 -7.88 -18.98 17.69
N ILE A 250 -6.90 -18.94 18.61
CA ILE A 250 -6.42 -20.13 19.32
C ILE A 250 -7.55 -20.77 20.15
N LEU A 251 -8.28 -19.95 20.92
CA LEU A 251 -9.36 -20.42 21.78
C LEU A 251 -10.53 -20.99 20.97
N ASP A 252 -10.99 -20.32 19.91
CA ASP A 252 -12.08 -20.80 19.08
C ASP A 252 -11.75 -22.13 18.40
N GLU A 253 -10.50 -22.28 17.92
CA GLU A 253 -10.01 -23.54 17.36
C GLU A 253 -9.89 -24.64 18.42
N TYR A 254 -9.47 -24.29 19.64
CA TYR A 254 -9.37 -25.23 20.73
C TYR A 254 -10.76 -25.74 21.19
N TRP A 255 -11.71 -24.80 21.40
CA TRP A 255 -13.12 -25.16 21.74
C TRP A 255 -13.76 -26.06 20.69
N LYS A 256 -13.53 -25.78 19.42
CA LYS A 256 -14.02 -26.60 18.30
C LYS A 256 -13.55 -28.05 18.39
N LYS A 257 -12.37 -28.32 18.95
CA LYS A 257 -11.78 -29.65 19.11
C LYS A 257 -12.16 -30.33 20.43
N HIS A 258 -12.71 -29.58 21.39
CA HIS A 258 -13.02 -30.07 22.75
C HIS A 258 -14.51 -29.87 23.08
N PRO A 259 -15.36 -30.89 22.77
CA PRO A 259 -16.81 -30.80 23.00
C PRO A 259 -17.21 -30.60 24.48
N ASP A 260 -16.39 -31.04 25.44
CA ASP A 260 -16.57 -30.83 26.87
C ASP A 260 -16.56 -29.35 27.28
N LEU A 261 -15.95 -28.49 26.48
CA LEU A 261 -15.91 -27.06 26.71
C LEU A 261 -17.01 -26.27 25.99
N HIS A 262 -17.83 -26.88 25.14
CA HIS A 262 -18.81 -26.14 24.33
C HIS A 262 -19.84 -25.35 25.17
N ASN A 263 -20.10 -25.78 26.42
CA ASN A 263 -21.00 -25.06 27.33
C ASN A 263 -20.30 -23.96 28.15
N VAL A 264 -18.97 -23.83 28.04
CA VAL A 264 -18.19 -22.81 28.74
C VAL A 264 -18.07 -21.60 27.85
N PRO A 265 -18.63 -20.44 28.25
CA PRO A 265 -18.59 -19.27 27.42
C PRO A 265 -17.19 -18.61 27.42
N ILE A 266 -16.79 -18.11 26.24
CA ILE A 266 -15.66 -17.21 26.08
C ILE A 266 -16.20 -15.82 25.82
N TYR A 267 -15.82 -14.87 26.62
CA TYR A 267 -16.25 -13.48 26.50
C TYR A 267 -15.11 -12.57 26.08
N TYR A 268 -15.40 -11.69 25.14
CA TYR A 268 -14.52 -10.60 24.79
C TYR A 268 -15.08 -9.29 25.37
N ALA A 269 -14.50 -8.86 26.50
CA ALA A 269 -14.95 -7.70 27.28
C ALA A 269 -14.21 -6.43 26.84
N SER A 270 -14.53 -5.94 25.67
CA SER A 270 -13.98 -4.68 25.14
C SER A 270 -15.04 -3.90 24.36
N GLY A 271 -15.14 -2.61 24.64
CA GLY A 271 -16.00 -1.70 23.88
C GLY A 271 -15.63 -1.60 22.39
N LEU A 272 -14.40 -1.93 22.04
CA LEU A 272 -13.87 -1.89 20.67
C LEU A 272 -14.00 -3.24 19.96
N ALA A 273 -14.37 -4.33 20.63
CA ALA A 273 -14.36 -5.68 20.09
C ALA A 273 -15.04 -5.81 18.71
N ARG A 274 -16.26 -5.28 18.58
CA ARG A 274 -17.00 -5.33 17.31
C ARG A 274 -16.35 -4.52 16.20
N LYS A 275 -15.84 -3.34 16.54
CA LYS A 275 -15.20 -2.43 15.57
C LYS A 275 -13.88 -3.00 15.08
N SER A 276 -13.10 -3.59 16.00
CA SER A 276 -11.82 -4.23 15.64
C SER A 276 -12.04 -5.40 14.70
N MET A 277 -13.03 -6.29 14.95
CA MET A 277 -13.32 -7.40 14.06
C MET A 277 -13.68 -6.94 12.64
N ALA A 278 -14.43 -5.85 12.49
CA ALA A 278 -14.75 -5.29 11.18
C ALA A 278 -13.47 -4.85 10.42
N VAL A 279 -12.51 -4.23 11.11
CA VAL A 279 -11.22 -3.85 10.50
C VAL A 279 -10.43 -5.09 10.08
N TYR A 280 -10.32 -6.11 10.95
CA TYR A 280 -9.62 -7.34 10.61
C TYR A 280 -10.25 -8.04 9.39
N GLN A 281 -11.56 -8.06 9.29
CA GLN A 281 -12.28 -8.59 8.12
C GLN A 281 -12.05 -7.78 6.85
N THR A 282 -11.94 -6.45 6.96
CA THR A 282 -11.68 -5.56 5.82
C THR A 282 -10.28 -5.78 5.24
N TYR A 283 -9.28 -5.95 6.11
CA TYR A 283 -7.87 -6.05 5.70
C TYR A 283 -7.32 -7.48 5.61
N ILE A 284 -8.18 -8.47 5.42
CA ILE A 284 -7.79 -9.89 5.25
C ILE A 284 -6.73 -10.09 4.16
N HIS A 285 -6.78 -9.28 3.10
CA HIS A 285 -5.85 -9.37 1.97
C HIS A 285 -4.39 -9.03 2.36
N THR A 286 -4.17 -8.29 3.45
CA THR A 286 -2.83 -7.97 3.98
C THR A 286 -2.30 -9.03 4.95
N MET A 287 -3.07 -10.06 5.24
CA MET A 287 -2.72 -11.13 6.16
C MET A 287 -1.98 -12.27 5.46
N ASN A 288 -1.62 -13.30 6.23
CA ASN A 288 -0.88 -14.45 5.71
C ASN A 288 -1.68 -15.30 4.70
N SER A 289 -0.98 -16.21 4.03
CA SER A 289 -1.56 -17.06 2.99
C SER A 289 -2.67 -18.00 3.50
N ASN A 290 -2.55 -18.45 4.76
CA ASN A 290 -3.55 -19.33 5.38
C ASN A 290 -4.90 -18.62 5.52
N VAL A 291 -4.92 -17.42 6.12
CA VAL A 291 -6.12 -16.61 6.28
C VAL A 291 -6.74 -16.26 4.92
N ARG A 292 -5.92 -15.82 3.97
CA ARG A 292 -6.40 -15.50 2.61
C ARG A 292 -7.02 -16.72 1.92
N SER A 293 -6.40 -17.89 2.04
CA SER A 293 -6.90 -19.14 1.44
C SER A 293 -8.22 -19.60 2.07
N ARG A 294 -8.37 -19.45 3.39
CA ARG A 294 -9.62 -19.74 4.10
C ARG A 294 -10.74 -18.80 3.65
N PHE A 295 -10.44 -17.52 3.60
CA PHE A 295 -11.41 -16.50 3.18
C PHE A 295 -11.88 -16.71 1.73
N ALA A 296 -10.98 -17.08 0.81
CA ALA A 296 -11.33 -17.44 -0.57
C ALA A 296 -12.30 -18.63 -0.65
N LYS A 297 -12.25 -19.56 0.32
CA LYS A 297 -13.18 -20.68 0.47
C LYS A 297 -14.47 -20.31 1.22
N ARG A 298 -14.73 -19.02 1.47
CA ARG A 298 -15.86 -18.50 2.26
C ARG A 298 -15.83 -18.92 3.74
N ASP A 299 -14.67 -19.35 4.25
CA ASP A 299 -14.42 -19.60 5.67
C ASP A 299 -13.70 -18.38 6.25
N ASN A 300 -14.48 -17.45 6.82
CA ASN A 300 -13.91 -16.27 7.47
C ASN A 300 -13.43 -16.63 8.88
N PRO A 301 -12.10 -16.66 9.15
CA PRO A 301 -11.58 -17.06 10.45
C PRO A 301 -11.92 -16.11 11.59
N PHE A 302 -12.34 -14.87 11.30
CA PHE A 302 -12.77 -13.88 12.30
C PHE A 302 -14.29 -13.89 12.58
N VAL A 303 -15.01 -14.93 12.14
CA VAL A 303 -16.38 -15.22 12.55
C VAL A 303 -16.34 -16.37 13.55
N PHE A 304 -16.21 -16.02 14.83
CA PHE A 304 -16.07 -16.98 15.92
C PHE A 304 -17.39 -17.70 16.23
N LYS A 305 -17.29 -19.00 16.57
CA LYS A 305 -18.45 -19.82 16.95
C LYS A 305 -18.66 -19.86 18.45
N HIS A 306 -17.58 -19.82 19.24
CA HIS A 306 -17.57 -20.01 20.67
C HIS A 306 -17.33 -18.75 21.47
N ILE A 307 -17.09 -17.61 20.80
CA ILE A 307 -16.73 -16.35 21.42
C ILE A 307 -17.86 -15.34 21.27
N SER A 308 -18.23 -14.72 22.37
CA SER A 308 -19.27 -13.71 22.43
C SER A 308 -18.71 -12.37 22.90
N ASN A 309 -19.13 -11.28 22.24
CA ASN A 309 -18.88 -9.95 22.76
C ASN A 309 -19.72 -9.75 24.03
N LEU A 310 -19.07 -9.35 25.12
CA LEU A 310 -19.77 -9.13 26.38
C LEU A 310 -20.43 -7.73 26.38
N PRO A 311 -21.76 -7.66 26.46
CA PRO A 311 -22.45 -6.41 26.74
C PRO A 311 -22.04 -5.92 28.14
N GLN A 312 -21.70 -4.66 28.29
CA GLN A 312 -21.27 -4.06 29.56
C GLN A 312 -22.35 -3.15 30.18
N PRO A 313 -23.54 -3.66 30.57
CA PRO A 313 -24.49 -2.89 31.36
C PRO A 313 -23.95 -2.69 32.79
N ARG A 314 -24.42 -1.69 33.53
CA ARG A 314 -23.96 -1.47 34.90
C ARG A 314 -24.04 -2.74 35.75
N GLY A 315 -22.93 -3.10 36.44
CA GLY A 315 -22.85 -4.27 37.34
C GLY A 315 -22.71 -5.63 36.62
N TRP A 316 -22.29 -5.63 35.36
CA TRP A 316 -22.05 -6.85 34.59
C TRP A 316 -20.91 -7.69 35.19
N GLU A 317 -19.90 -7.05 35.81
CA GLU A 317 -18.74 -7.66 36.43
C GLU A 317 -19.15 -8.65 37.54
N LYS A 318 -20.03 -8.20 38.44
CA LYS A 318 -20.58 -9.07 39.50
C LYS A 318 -21.36 -10.26 38.94
N LYS A 319 -22.16 -10.03 37.91
CA LYS A 319 -22.96 -11.05 37.25
C LYS A 319 -22.09 -12.15 36.63
N ILE A 320 -20.96 -11.79 36.08
CA ILE A 320 -19.98 -12.75 35.53
C ILE A 320 -19.23 -13.42 36.68
N ALA A 321 -18.83 -12.72 37.72
CA ALA A 321 -18.11 -13.28 38.86
C ALA A 321 -18.95 -14.31 39.67
N GLU A 322 -20.26 -14.13 39.73
CA GLU A 322 -21.20 -15.06 40.39
C GLU A 322 -21.72 -16.14 39.43
N GLY A 323 -21.37 -16.10 38.15
CA GLY A 323 -21.81 -17.02 37.10
C GLY A 323 -21.05 -18.32 37.04
N PRO A 324 -21.35 -19.18 36.06
CA PRO A 324 -20.60 -20.41 35.81
C PRO A 324 -19.18 -20.07 35.31
N PRO A 325 -18.24 -21.06 35.42
CA PRO A 325 -16.89 -20.91 34.87
C PRO A 325 -16.89 -20.34 33.45
N CYS A 326 -16.03 -19.38 33.20
CA CYS A 326 -15.91 -18.76 31.89
C CYS A 326 -14.48 -18.25 31.62
N VAL A 327 -14.19 -17.97 30.37
CA VAL A 327 -12.97 -17.31 29.95
C VAL A 327 -13.30 -15.88 29.56
N VAL A 328 -12.59 -14.89 30.09
CA VAL A 328 -12.81 -13.49 29.77
C VAL A 328 -11.52 -12.85 29.30
N LEU A 329 -11.50 -12.40 28.04
CA LEU A 329 -10.49 -11.48 27.54
C LEU A 329 -10.96 -10.06 27.85
N ALA A 330 -10.21 -9.34 28.66
CA ALA A 330 -10.59 -7.99 29.14
C ALA A 330 -9.47 -6.98 28.94
N SER A 331 -9.84 -5.74 28.60
CA SER A 331 -8.88 -4.62 28.50
C SER A 331 -8.99 -3.66 29.66
N PRO A 332 -7.88 -2.94 29.98
CA PRO A 332 -6.56 -2.93 29.34
C PRO A 332 -5.65 -4.09 29.78
N GLY A 333 -4.59 -4.35 28.98
CA GLY A 333 -3.64 -5.43 29.24
C GLY A 333 -2.82 -5.27 30.52
N PHE A 334 -2.52 -4.03 30.93
CA PHE A 334 -1.72 -3.72 32.13
C PHE A 334 -2.54 -3.67 33.43
N MET A 335 -3.84 -3.82 33.36
CA MET A 335 -4.76 -3.85 34.52
C MET A 335 -4.72 -2.60 35.42
N GLN A 336 -4.39 -1.41 34.91
CA GLN A 336 -4.43 -0.16 35.69
C GLN A 336 -5.86 0.28 36.02
N SER A 337 -6.81 0.02 35.13
CA SER A 337 -8.21 0.45 35.23
C SER A 337 -9.12 -0.43 34.38
N GLY A 338 -10.42 -0.17 34.41
CA GLY A 338 -11.41 -0.78 33.52
C GLY A 338 -11.70 -2.26 33.77
N PRO A 339 -12.34 -2.95 32.80
CA PRO A 339 -12.87 -4.31 32.97
C PRO A 339 -11.85 -5.35 33.46
N SER A 340 -10.61 -5.30 32.97
CA SER A 340 -9.59 -6.24 33.42
C SER A 340 -9.22 -6.05 34.88
N ARG A 341 -9.11 -4.80 35.33
CA ARG A 341 -8.85 -4.47 36.74
C ARG A 341 -10.01 -4.87 37.64
N GLU A 342 -11.24 -4.52 37.27
CA GLU A 342 -12.43 -4.80 38.04
C GLU A 342 -12.68 -6.29 38.22
N LEU A 343 -12.52 -7.09 37.16
CA LEU A 343 -12.59 -8.55 37.23
C LEU A 343 -11.47 -9.15 38.05
N PHE A 344 -10.23 -8.64 37.92
CA PHE A 344 -9.11 -9.10 38.69
C PHE A 344 -9.35 -8.91 40.20
N GLU A 345 -9.79 -7.72 40.64
CA GLU A 345 -10.11 -7.46 42.05
C GLU A 345 -11.21 -8.39 42.58
N LEU A 346 -12.22 -8.74 41.79
CA LEU A 346 -13.30 -9.66 42.18
C LEU A 346 -12.85 -11.11 42.24
N TRP A 347 -11.93 -11.53 41.36
CA TRP A 347 -11.52 -12.92 41.22
C TRP A 347 -10.25 -13.29 42.00
N ALA A 348 -9.45 -12.33 42.37
CA ALA A 348 -8.17 -12.51 43.06
C ALA A 348 -8.29 -13.29 44.40
N PRO A 349 -9.36 -13.15 45.21
CA PRO A 349 -9.47 -13.86 46.47
C PRO A 349 -9.79 -15.36 46.35
N ASP A 350 -10.19 -15.86 45.18
CA ASP A 350 -10.58 -17.26 44.96
C ASP A 350 -9.49 -18.04 44.20
N SER A 351 -8.92 -19.07 44.85
CA SER A 351 -7.87 -19.92 44.30
C SER A 351 -8.27 -20.81 43.13
N ARG A 352 -9.59 -20.97 42.89
CA ARG A 352 -10.07 -21.70 41.72
C ARG A 352 -9.83 -20.94 40.42
N ASN A 353 -9.79 -19.61 40.51
CA ASN A 353 -9.59 -18.74 39.36
C ASN A 353 -8.14 -18.72 38.87
N GLY A 354 -7.95 -18.29 37.65
CA GLY A 354 -6.64 -18.13 37.05
C GLY A 354 -6.51 -16.81 36.25
N LEU A 355 -5.38 -16.16 36.44
CA LEU A 355 -4.93 -15.03 35.65
C LEU A 355 -3.79 -15.50 34.73
N ILE A 356 -3.94 -15.32 33.43
CA ILE A 356 -2.88 -15.63 32.47
C ILE A 356 -2.49 -14.35 31.75
N ILE A 357 -1.32 -13.84 32.07
CA ILE A 357 -0.74 -12.64 31.44
C ILE A 357 -0.01 -13.09 30.19
N THR A 358 -0.46 -12.62 29.02
CA THR A 358 -0.02 -13.11 27.72
C THR A 358 0.75 -12.08 26.91
N GLY A 359 0.89 -10.84 27.39
CA GLY A 359 1.67 -9.77 26.79
C GLY A 359 2.89 -9.39 27.57
N TYR A 360 3.76 -8.59 26.98
CA TYR A 360 4.85 -7.94 27.71
C TYR A 360 4.26 -6.98 28.77
N SER A 361 4.81 -6.99 29.97
CA SER A 361 4.38 -6.13 31.07
C SER A 361 5.46 -5.11 31.39
N VAL A 362 5.15 -3.83 31.18
CA VAL A 362 6.07 -2.70 31.40
C VAL A 362 6.27 -2.46 32.90
N GLU A 363 7.48 -2.11 33.31
CA GLU A 363 7.78 -1.73 34.70
C GLU A 363 6.90 -0.57 35.18
N GLY A 364 6.50 -0.62 36.46
CA GLY A 364 5.56 0.36 37.05
C GLY A 364 4.09 0.09 36.74
N THR A 365 3.75 -1.03 36.11
CA THR A 365 2.35 -1.44 35.86
C THR A 365 1.92 -2.55 36.80
N LEU A 366 0.61 -2.58 37.16
CA LEU A 366 0.09 -3.66 38.01
C LEU A 366 0.34 -5.06 37.43
N ALA A 367 0.20 -5.22 36.12
CA ALA A 367 0.48 -6.51 35.49
C ALA A 367 1.91 -7.01 35.77
N ARG A 368 2.88 -6.09 35.80
CA ARG A 368 4.28 -6.40 36.14
C ARG A 368 4.43 -6.81 37.61
N ASP A 369 3.77 -6.08 38.51
CA ASP A 369 3.83 -6.35 39.95
C ASP A 369 3.21 -7.71 40.26
N ILE A 370 2.08 -8.04 39.65
CA ILE A 370 1.35 -9.29 39.88
C ILE A 370 2.10 -10.53 39.35
N ILE A 371 2.94 -10.39 38.34
CA ILE A 371 3.82 -11.49 37.86
C ILE A 371 4.77 -11.98 38.99
N ASN A 372 5.15 -11.09 39.88
CA ASN A 372 5.99 -11.44 41.04
C ASN A 372 5.21 -12.12 42.17
N GLU A 373 3.95 -12.41 41.97
CA GLU A 373 3.02 -13.14 42.85
C GLU A 373 2.95 -12.57 44.28
N PRO A 374 2.69 -11.25 44.49
CA PRO A 374 2.54 -10.69 45.82
C PRO A 374 1.34 -11.34 46.55
N ASP A 375 1.41 -11.46 47.86
CA ASP A 375 0.34 -12.04 48.68
C ASP A 375 -0.96 -11.19 48.65
N GLU A 376 -0.79 -9.88 48.54
CA GLU A 376 -1.89 -8.89 48.47
C GLU A 376 -1.51 -7.71 47.57
N PHE A 377 -2.50 -7.01 47.09
CA PHE A 377 -2.32 -5.82 46.26
C PHE A 377 -3.38 -4.75 46.60
N GLU A 378 -3.09 -3.48 46.23
CA GLU A 378 -3.97 -2.36 46.53
C GLU A 378 -5.15 -2.30 45.54
N SER A 379 -6.38 -2.15 46.08
CA SER A 379 -7.60 -1.90 45.27
C SER A 379 -7.66 -0.46 44.76
N VAL A 380 -8.26 -0.24 43.58
CA VAL A 380 -8.55 1.10 43.06
C VAL A 380 -9.41 1.93 44.04
N LYS A 381 -10.23 1.27 44.87
CA LYS A 381 -11.09 1.93 45.87
C LYS A 381 -10.41 2.17 47.21
N GLY A 382 -9.11 1.83 47.32
CA GLY A 382 -8.36 1.77 48.57
C GLY A 382 -8.60 0.46 49.33
N GLY A 383 -7.58 0.05 50.08
CA GLY A 383 -7.55 -1.21 50.83
C GLY A 383 -6.83 -2.33 50.09
N MET A 384 -6.34 -3.32 50.91
CA MET A 384 -5.59 -4.47 50.38
C MET A 384 -6.50 -5.63 50.07
N ILE A 385 -6.27 -6.26 48.93
CA ILE A 385 -7.01 -7.46 48.48
C ILE A 385 -6.03 -8.63 48.49
N PRO A 386 -6.36 -9.77 49.12
CA PRO A 386 -5.53 -10.96 49.10
C PRO A 386 -5.56 -11.60 47.71
N ARG A 387 -4.40 -11.93 47.20
CA ARG A 387 -4.24 -12.67 45.97
C ARG A 387 -4.15 -14.17 46.25
N LYS A 388 -5.18 -14.92 45.93
CA LYS A 388 -5.24 -16.38 45.93
C LYS A 388 -5.34 -16.98 44.54
N ILE A 389 -5.69 -16.17 43.56
CA ILE A 389 -5.78 -16.56 42.14
C ILE A 389 -4.41 -17.08 41.66
N SER A 390 -4.41 -18.14 40.84
CA SER A 390 -3.18 -18.60 40.18
C SER A 390 -2.77 -17.57 39.12
N VAL A 391 -1.49 -17.22 39.09
CA VAL A 391 -0.92 -16.27 38.12
C VAL A 391 0.07 -17.01 37.25
N GLU A 392 -0.09 -16.89 35.94
CA GLU A 392 0.79 -17.50 34.96
C GLU A 392 1.18 -16.48 33.91
N TYR A 393 2.44 -16.52 33.52
CA TYR A 393 2.97 -15.71 32.42
C TYR A 393 3.32 -16.59 31.24
N ILE A 394 2.69 -16.32 30.08
CA ILE A 394 2.96 -17.00 28.81
C ILE A 394 3.05 -15.95 27.74
N SER A 395 4.24 -15.63 27.26
CA SER A 395 4.42 -14.59 26.27
C SER A 395 3.92 -14.98 24.90
N PHE A 396 2.77 -14.41 24.51
CA PHE A 396 2.30 -14.32 23.13
C PHE A 396 2.66 -12.95 22.50
N SER A 397 3.57 -12.23 23.12
CA SER A 397 4.12 -11.00 22.55
C SER A 397 4.66 -11.27 21.15
N ALA A 398 4.39 -10.35 20.26
CA ALA A 398 4.87 -10.43 18.89
C ALA A 398 6.16 -9.64 18.68
N HIS A 399 7.01 -9.63 19.71
CA HIS A 399 8.38 -9.13 19.63
C HIS A 399 9.35 -10.29 19.39
N VAL A 400 10.47 -9.97 18.81
CA VAL A 400 11.55 -10.95 18.58
C VAL A 400 12.27 -11.31 19.87
N ASP A 401 12.61 -12.56 20.02
CA ASP A 401 13.54 -13.03 21.05
C ASP A 401 15.00 -12.89 20.61
N TYR A 402 15.95 -13.28 21.48
CA TYR A 402 17.36 -13.20 21.17
C TYR A 402 17.76 -13.91 19.88
N SER A 403 17.25 -15.11 19.66
CA SER A 403 17.59 -15.92 18.48
C SER A 403 17.13 -15.24 17.20
N GLN A 404 15.85 -14.85 17.17
CA GLN A 404 15.24 -14.20 16.02
C GLN A 404 15.84 -12.83 15.74
N ASN A 405 16.11 -12.02 16.80
CA ASN A 405 16.70 -10.71 16.67
C ASN A 405 18.15 -10.78 16.16
N SER A 406 18.94 -11.72 16.71
CA SER A 406 20.32 -11.94 16.27
C SER A 406 20.38 -12.39 14.80
N GLU A 407 19.53 -13.35 14.41
CA GLU A 407 19.44 -13.81 13.01
C GLU A 407 19.06 -12.66 12.07
N PHE A 408 18.09 -11.83 12.47
CA PHE A 408 17.67 -10.70 11.65
C PHE A 408 18.79 -9.65 11.49
N ILE A 409 19.44 -9.25 12.59
CA ILE A 409 20.54 -8.28 12.56
C ILE A 409 21.68 -8.79 11.66
N GLU A 410 22.02 -10.07 11.76
CA GLU A 410 23.06 -10.70 10.92
C GLU A 410 22.65 -10.78 9.45
N ALA A 411 21.38 -11.05 9.16
CA ALA A 411 20.86 -11.13 7.78
C ALA A 411 20.81 -9.76 7.10
N VAL A 412 20.48 -8.69 7.84
CA VAL A 412 20.43 -7.32 7.35
C VAL A 412 21.83 -6.75 7.06
N LYS A 413 22.85 -7.17 7.82
CA LYS A 413 24.26 -6.82 7.63
C LYS A 413 24.57 -5.31 7.65
N ALA A 414 23.88 -4.52 8.47
CA ALA A 414 24.18 -3.10 8.61
C ALA A 414 25.56 -2.88 9.25
N GLN A 415 26.23 -1.78 8.90
CA GLN A 415 27.51 -1.41 9.54
C GLN A 415 27.29 -0.86 10.96
N HIS A 416 26.21 -0.11 11.15
CA HIS A 416 25.81 0.44 12.44
C HIS A 416 24.47 -0.15 12.87
N VAL A 417 24.40 -0.66 14.08
CA VAL A 417 23.18 -1.17 14.72
C VAL A 417 22.86 -0.31 15.91
N VAL A 418 21.69 0.31 15.94
CA VAL A 418 21.19 1.13 17.04
C VAL A 418 20.06 0.36 17.71
N LEU A 419 20.28 -0.05 18.95
CA LEU A 419 19.28 -0.73 19.76
C LEU A 419 18.34 0.31 20.37
N VAL A 420 17.04 0.08 20.25
CA VAL A 420 15.97 0.92 20.81
C VAL A 420 14.92 0.05 21.47
N HIS A 421 13.93 0.62 22.14
CA HIS A 421 12.77 -0.06 22.69
C HIS A 421 13.15 -1.28 23.54
N GLY A 422 13.89 -1.04 24.61
CA GLY A 422 14.32 -2.09 25.53
C GLY A 422 14.84 -1.48 26.84
N GLU A 423 14.69 -2.20 27.92
CA GLU A 423 15.21 -1.79 29.21
C GLU A 423 16.77 -1.77 29.21
N GLN A 424 17.36 -0.82 29.90
CA GLN A 424 18.81 -0.58 29.92
C GLN A 424 19.63 -1.87 30.11
N ASN A 425 19.24 -2.72 31.07
CA ASN A 425 19.95 -3.97 31.37
C ASN A 425 19.81 -5.01 30.26
N ALA A 426 18.63 -5.11 29.63
CA ALA A 426 18.37 -6.03 28.53
C ALA A 426 19.17 -5.61 27.29
N MET A 427 19.11 -4.33 26.92
CA MET A 427 19.90 -3.75 25.84
C MET A 427 21.41 -3.91 26.04
N GLY A 428 21.90 -3.65 27.25
CA GLY A 428 23.34 -3.80 27.58
C GLY A 428 23.82 -5.23 27.38
N ARG A 429 23.04 -6.22 27.81
CA ARG A 429 23.36 -7.65 27.61
C ARG A 429 23.30 -8.03 26.11
N LEU A 430 22.29 -7.57 25.38
CA LEU A 430 22.20 -7.84 23.94
C LEU A 430 23.39 -7.23 23.19
N ARG A 431 23.72 -5.96 23.49
CA ARG A 431 24.91 -5.31 22.92
C ARG A 431 26.17 -6.11 23.17
N ALA A 432 26.40 -6.55 24.41
CA ALA A 432 27.59 -7.32 24.78
C ALA A 432 27.64 -8.66 24.02
N ALA A 433 26.52 -9.40 23.95
CA ALA A 433 26.42 -10.68 23.26
C ALA A 433 26.70 -10.53 21.77
N MET A 434 26.07 -9.57 21.11
CA MET A 434 26.26 -9.33 19.68
C MET A 434 27.66 -8.81 19.35
N THR A 435 28.22 -7.92 20.17
CA THR A 435 29.61 -7.42 20.01
C THR A 435 30.60 -8.56 20.09
N SER A 436 30.46 -9.47 21.07
CA SER A 436 31.31 -10.66 21.19
C SER A 436 31.23 -11.54 19.93
N ARG A 437 30.04 -11.78 19.45
CA ARG A 437 29.76 -12.61 18.27
C ARG A 437 30.35 -12.05 16.98
N TYR A 438 30.29 -10.73 16.76
CA TYR A 438 30.93 -10.07 15.63
C TYR A 438 32.46 -10.06 15.74
N LYS A 439 32.96 -9.85 16.93
CA LYS A 439 34.43 -9.91 17.20
C LYS A 439 35.01 -11.29 16.91
N GLU A 440 34.30 -12.36 17.26
CA GLU A 440 34.71 -13.74 16.95
C GLU A 440 34.80 -14.03 15.44
N ARG A 441 34.02 -13.26 14.63
CA ARG A 441 33.99 -13.39 13.17
C ARG A 441 34.87 -12.40 12.44
N ASP A 442 35.59 -11.55 13.15
CA ASP A 442 36.40 -10.44 12.62
C ASP A 442 35.58 -9.47 11.73
N GLU A 443 34.33 -9.21 12.14
CA GLU A 443 33.42 -8.28 11.47
C GLU A 443 33.35 -6.95 12.25
N ASP A 444 33.58 -5.80 11.56
CA ASP A 444 33.51 -4.46 12.17
C ASP A 444 32.08 -3.90 12.12
N VAL A 445 31.21 -4.43 12.98
CA VAL A 445 29.86 -3.92 13.19
C VAL A 445 29.77 -3.16 14.51
N LYS A 446 29.29 -1.92 14.46
CA LYS A 446 29.20 -1.05 15.64
C LYS A 446 27.79 -1.07 16.21
N ILE A 447 27.66 -1.45 17.49
CA ILE A 447 26.38 -1.54 18.18
C ILE A 447 26.26 -0.42 19.20
N HIS A 448 25.20 0.38 19.08
CA HIS A 448 24.93 1.57 19.88
C HIS A 448 23.67 1.39 20.73
N THR A 449 23.68 1.99 21.93
CA THR A 449 22.55 1.97 22.87
C THR A 449 22.37 3.38 23.45
N PRO A 450 21.92 4.36 22.62
CA PRO A 450 21.76 5.74 23.09
C PRO A 450 20.66 5.84 24.16
N ARG A 451 20.79 6.82 25.04
CA ARG A 451 19.77 7.20 26.03
C ARG A 451 18.79 8.19 25.40
N ASN A 452 17.67 8.41 26.07
CA ASN A 452 16.79 9.51 25.70
C ASN A 452 17.55 10.85 25.71
N CYS A 453 17.29 11.68 24.70
CA CYS A 453 17.91 12.99 24.46
C CYS A 453 19.44 12.94 24.24
N GLU A 454 20.01 11.74 24.09
CA GLU A 454 21.42 11.58 23.70
C GLU A 454 21.49 11.49 22.16
N THR A 455 22.18 12.42 21.53
CA THR A 455 22.40 12.40 20.09
C THR A 455 23.58 11.51 19.72
N LEU A 456 23.30 10.45 18.97
CA LEU A 456 24.32 9.60 18.39
C LEU A 456 24.73 10.15 17.00
N GLU A 457 25.98 10.53 16.87
CA GLU A 457 26.53 11.02 15.61
C GLU A 457 27.27 9.90 14.86
N LEU A 458 26.81 9.59 13.66
CA LEU A 458 27.40 8.60 12.77
C LEU A 458 27.96 9.29 11.53
N SER A 459 29.27 9.30 11.41
CA SER A 459 29.95 9.90 10.26
C SER A 459 30.08 8.89 9.14
N PHE A 460 29.49 9.21 8.00
CA PHE A 460 29.64 8.41 6.79
C PHE A 460 30.61 9.13 5.88
N ARG A 461 31.72 8.48 5.53
CA ARG A 461 32.63 9.01 4.52
C ARG A 461 31.83 9.14 3.22
N GLY A 462 31.58 10.40 2.84
CA GLY A 462 30.77 10.74 1.66
C GLY A 462 31.44 10.42 0.32
N GLU A 463 32.59 9.75 0.36
CA GLU A 463 33.25 9.23 -0.84
C GLU A 463 32.63 7.89 -1.20
N ARG A 464 31.51 7.95 -1.93
CA ARG A 464 31.11 6.81 -2.72
C ARG A 464 32.05 6.74 -3.91
N VAL A 465 33.06 5.89 -3.82
CA VAL A 465 33.96 5.65 -4.94
C VAL A 465 33.14 4.97 -6.04
N ALA A 466 32.90 5.70 -7.12
CA ALA A 466 32.36 5.09 -8.33
C ALA A 466 33.52 4.52 -9.14
N LYS A 467 33.41 3.26 -9.51
CA LYS A 467 34.39 2.60 -10.40
C LYS A 467 34.05 3.02 -11.84
N ALA A 468 34.97 3.73 -12.50
CA ALA A 468 34.82 3.99 -13.94
C ALA A 468 35.14 2.71 -14.72
N ILE A 469 34.31 2.37 -15.71
CA ILE A 469 34.52 1.22 -16.60
C ILE A 469 34.26 1.61 -18.06
N GLY A 470 34.66 0.73 -18.99
CA GLY A 470 34.48 0.92 -20.43
C GLY A 470 35.24 2.12 -20.95
N THR A 471 34.66 2.86 -21.89
CA THR A 471 35.28 4.01 -22.54
C THR A 471 35.68 5.12 -21.57
N LEU A 472 35.01 5.25 -20.40
CA LEU A 472 35.40 6.18 -19.33
C LEU A 472 36.64 5.71 -18.56
N ALA A 473 36.93 4.41 -18.52
CA ALA A 473 38.13 3.89 -17.91
C ALA A 473 39.35 4.00 -18.85
N ASP A 474 39.13 3.91 -20.16
CA ASP A 474 40.17 4.08 -21.18
C ASP A 474 40.70 5.53 -21.20
N ASN A 475 39.87 6.50 -20.87
CA ASN A 475 40.19 7.92 -20.75
C ASN A 475 39.87 8.44 -19.35
N PRO A 476 40.71 8.13 -18.34
CA PRO A 476 40.39 8.49 -16.95
C PRO A 476 40.39 10.04 -16.79
N PRO A 477 39.32 10.56 -16.13
CA PRO A 477 39.23 12.00 -15.91
C PRO A 477 40.33 12.49 -14.97
N GLN A 478 40.82 13.71 -15.22
CA GLN A 478 41.80 14.35 -14.34
C GLN A 478 41.11 15.04 -13.17
N THR A 479 41.90 15.43 -12.16
CA THR A 479 41.38 16.17 -10.99
C THR A 479 40.69 17.46 -11.44
N ASN A 480 39.41 17.61 -11.03
CA ASN A 480 38.50 18.71 -11.38
C ASN A 480 37.83 18.66 -12.76
N ASP A 481 37.94 17.55 -13.48
CA ASP A 481 37.16 17.36 -14.70
C ASP A 481 35.70 17.10 -14.38
N VAL A 482 34.80 17.65 -15.22
CA VAL A 482 33.36 17.32 -15.16
C VAL A 482 33.12 16.09 -16.03
N VAL A 483 32.71 14.99 -15.42
CA VAL A 483 32.42 13.77 -16.11
C VAL A 483 30.91 13.57 -16.22
N ALA A 484 30.43 13.37 -17.44
CA ALA A 484 29.05 12.98 -17.70
C ALA A 484 29.02 11.46 -18.00
N GLY A 485 28.08 10.74 -17.41
CA GLY A 485 27.93 9.30 -17.60
C GLY A 485 26.72 8.74 -16.86
N LEU A 486 26.46 7.45 -17.08
CA LEU A 486 25.47 6.69 -16.33
C LEU A 486 26.10 6.14 -15.06
N LEU A 487 25.49 6.46 -13.91
CA LEU A 487 25.87 5.90 -12.62
C LEU A 487 24.98 4.68 -12.35
N VAL A 488 25.57 3.49 -12.42
CA VAL A 488 24.89 2.24 -12.12
C VAL A 488 25.22 1.80 -10.71
N ALA A 489 24.18 1.60 -9.88
CA ALA A 489 24.28 1.01 -8.56
C ALA A 489 23.95 -0.49 -8.67
N LYS A 490 24.93 -1.35 -8.39
CA LYS A 490 24.75 -2.80 -8.34
C LYS A 490 25.53 -3.37 -7.16
N ASP A 491 24.89 -4.23 -6.37
CA ASP A 491 25.51 -4.94 -5.24
C ASP A 491 26.33 -4.01 -4.33
N TYR A 492 25.76 -2.82 -4.00
CA TYR A 492 26.38 -1.79 -3.14
C TYR A 492 27.61 -1.08 -3.72
N SER A 493 27.95 -1.35 -4.97
CA SER A 493 28.98 -0.63 -5.71
C SER A 493 28.37 0.36 -6.69
N TYR A 494 29.01 1.51 -6.84
CA TYR A 494 28.69 2.48 -7.88
C TYR A 494 29.65 2.31 -9.04
N THR A 495 29.09 2.18 -10.23
CA THR A 495 29.87 2.12 -11.45
C THR A 495 29.44 3.26 -12.37
N LEU A 496 30.38 4.07 -12.77
CA LEU A 496 30.17 5.14 -13.76
C LEU A 496 30.62 4.63 -15.12
N LEU A 497 29.72 4.70 -16.09
CA LEU A 497 30.00 4.24 -17.45
C LEU A 497 29.42 5.20 -18.50
N ASP A 498 29.96 5.19 -19.69
CA ASP A 498 29.36 5.87 -20.84
C ASP A 498 28.01 5.21 -21.18
N PRO A 499 26.95 5.97 -21.53
CA PRO A 499 25.68 5.39 -21.95
C PRO A 499 25.80 4.32 -23.05
N ARG A 500 26.79 4.40 -23.90
CA ARG A 500 27.06 3.46 -24.97
C ARG A 500 27.54 2.08 -24.47
N ASP A 501 28.22 2.07 -23.31
CA ASP A 501 28.78 0.84 -22.71
C ASP A 501 27.74 0.11 -21.82
N LEU A 502 26.53 0.67 -21.62
CA LEU A 502 25.51 0.09 -20.75
C LEU A 502 25.07 -1.30 -21.22
N LYS A 503 24.97 -1.51 -22.51
CA LYS A 503 24.59 -2.79 -23.12
C LYS A 503 25.58 -3.90 -22.76
N ASP A 504 26.85 -3.64 -22.89
CA ASP A 504 27.92 -4.61 -22.63
C ASP A 504 28.10 -4.86 -21.13
N PHE A 505 27.96 -3.81 -20.32
CA PHE A 505 28.08 -3.91 -18.87
C PHE A 505 26.91 -4.68 -18.23
N ALA A 506 25.69 -4.41 -18.66
CA ALA A 506 24.49 -4.98 -18.05
C ALA A 506 24.17 -6.39 -18.58
N GLY A 507 24.74 -6.78 -19.71
CA GLY A 507 24.30 -7.98 -20.45
C GLY A 507 22.80 -7.91 -20.80
N LEU A 508 22.25 -6.69 -20.80
CA LEU A 508 20.85 -6.45 -21.08
C LEU A 508 20.68 -6.12 -22.55
N SER A 509 20.08 -7.02 -23.29
CA SER A 509 19.41 -6.60 -24.53
C SER A 509 18.13 -5.87 -24.14
N THR A 510 17.91 -4.68 -24.69
CA THR A 510 16.58 -4.07 -24.66
C THR A 510 15.65 -5.01 -25.43
N CYS A 511 14.78 -5.71 -24.73
CA CYS A 511 13.71 -6.45 -25.36
C CYS A 511 12.43 -5.63 -25.26
N THR A 512 11.72 -5.51 -26.37
CA THR A 512 10.34 -5.04 -26.35
C THR A 512 9.49 -6.24 -25.93
N VAL A 513 8.73 -6.09 -24.85
CA VAL A 513 7.78 -7.12 -24.43
C VAL A 513 6.52 -6.95 -25.29
N SER A 514 6.29 -7.88 -26.21
CA SER A 514 5.04 -7.94 -26.96
C SER A 514 4.01 -8.78 -26.20
N GLN A 515 2.84 -8.22 -25.98
CA GLN A 515 1.72 -8.91 -25.39
C GLN A 515 0.82 -9.51 -26.50
N ARG A 516 0.20 -10.64 -26.19
CA ARG A 516 -0.68 -11.34 -27.11
C ARG A 516 -1.93 -11.82 -26.39
N GLN A 517 -3.08 -11.56 -26.99
CA GLN A 517 -4.37 -12.04 -26.50
C GLN A 517 -5.14 -12.72 -27.62
N ARG A 518 -5.58 -13.96 -27.38
CA ARG A 518 -6.45 -14.69 -28.32
C ARG A 518 -7.89 -14.58 -27.89
N LEU A 519 -8.77 -14.32 -28.85
CA LEU A 519 -10.21 -14.23 -28.64
C LEU A 519 -10.93 -15.18 -29.60
N PRO A 520 -11.84 -16.03 -29.12
CA PRO A 520 -12.85 -16.66 -29.99
C PRO A 520 -13.86 -15.60 -30.41
N LEU A 521 -14.28 -15.62 -31.66
CA LEU A 521 -15.25 -14.68 -32.17
C LEU A 521 -16.26 -15.40 -33.12
N GLY A 522 -17.54 -15.21 -32.86
CA GLY A 522 -18.62 -15.79 -33.64
C GLY A 522 -19.05 -14.96 -34.85
N VAL A 523 -18.45 -13.77 -35.05
CA VAL A 523 -18.83 -12.81 -36.10
C VAL A 523 -17.75 -12.68 -37.17
N GLY A 524 -18.11 -12.19 -38.35
CA GLY A 524 -17.19 -12.02 -39.46
C GLY A 524 -16.22 -10.84 -39.28
N TRP A 525 -15.06 -10.93 -40.00
CA TRP A 525 -13.99 -9.93 -39.99
C TRP A 525 -14.46 -8.51 -40.30
N GLU A 526 -15.35 -8.37 -41.29
CA GLU A 526 -15.88 -7.08 -41.70
C GLU A 526 -16.70 -6.36 -40.63
N LEU A 527 -17.40 -7.12 -39.79
CA LEU A 527 -18.13 -6.53 -38.64
C LEU A 527 -17.20 -6.07 -37.54
N VAL A 528 -16.12 -6.81 -37.28
CA VAL A 528 -15.07 -6.38 -36.34
C VAL A 528 -14.43 -5.08 -36.82
N ARG A 529 -14.08 -5.04 -38.12
CA ARG A 529 -13.54 -3.82 -38.74
C ARG A 529 -14.48 -2.63 -38.56
N TRP A 530 -15.74 -2.80 -38.89
CA TRP A 530 -16.73 -1.73 -38.81
C TRP A 530 -16.85 -1.17 -37.38
N HIS A 531 -16.84 -2.03 -36.37
CA HIS A 531 -16.87 -1.59 -34.97
C HIS A 531 -15.58 -0.90 -34.54
N LEU A 532 -14.43 -1.42 -34.95
CA LEU A 532 -13.13 -0.79 -34.65
C LEU A 532 -13.01 0.56 -35.33
N GLU A 533 -13.41 0.68 -36.61
CA GLU A 533 -13.43 1.95 -37.33
C GLU A 533 -14.41 2.95 -36.70
N GLY A 534 -15.55 2.47 -36.22
CA GLY A 534 -16.53 3.32 -35.54
C GLY A 534 -16.04 3.93 -34.23
N MET A 535 -15.13 3.24 -33.53
CA MET A 535 -14.62 3.71 -32.26
C MET A 535 -13.27 4.44 -32.37
N TYR A 536 -12.35 3.90 -33.20
CA TYR A 536 -10.96 4.43 -33.28
C TYR A 536 -10.69 5.19 -34.57
N GLY A 537 -11.65 5.22 -35.49
CA GLY A 537 -11.50 5.81 -36.76
C GLY A 537 -10.82 4.91 -37.79
N LYS A 538 -10.21 5.50 -38.82
CA LYS A 538 -9.60 4.74 -39.90
C LYS A 538 -8.55 3.77 -39.36
N VAL A 539 -8.79 2.48 -39.50
CA VAL A 539 -7.87 1.41 -39.13
C VAL A 539 -6.97 1.11 -40.31
N GLU A 540 -5.66 0.96 -40.07
CA GLU A 540 -4.73 0.58 -41.11
C GLU A 540 -4.88 -0.91 -41.42
N GLU A 541 -5.28 -1.23 -42.67
CA GLU A 541 -5.42 -2.59 -43.12
C GLU A 541 -4.12 -3.06 -43.80
N GLY A 542 -3.77 -4.31 -43.57
CA GLY A 542 -2.61 -4.95 -44.17
C GLY A 542 -2.70 -6.46 -44.06
N ALA A 543 -1.63 -7.09 -44.43
CA ALA A 543 -1.41 -8.51 -44.16
C ALA A 543 -0.03 -8.67 -43.48
N ASP A 544 0.08 -9.61 -42.58
CA ASP A 544 1.37 -9.92 -41.96
C ASP A 544 2.29 -10.67 -42.96
N LYS A 545 3.49 -11.04 -42.51
CA LYS A 545 4.50 -11.76 -43.34
C LYS A 545 4.03 -13.11 -43.85
N GLU A 546 2.97 -13.68 -43.27
CA GLU A 546 2.37 -14.97 -43.61
C GLU A 546 1.09 -14.80 -44.46
N GLY A 547 0.74 -13.56 -44.80
CA GLY A 547 -0.46 -13.23 -45.58
C GLY A 547 -1.77 -13.22 -44.80
N VAL A 548 -1.69 -13.19 -43.45
CA VAL A 548 -2.83 -13.15 -42.55
C VAL A 548 -3.41 -11.73 -42.53
N PRO A 549 -4.74 -11.54 -42.76
CA PRO A 549 -5.37 -10.22 -42.66
C PRO A 549 -5.12 -9.58 -41.28
N THR A 550 -4.64 -8.36 -41.28
CA THR A 550 -4.26 -7.62 -40.05
C THR A 550 -4.83 -6.21 -40.13
N MET A 551 -5.40 -5.76 -39.02
CA MET A 551 -5.79 -4.37 -38.80
C MET A 551 -4.93 -3.78 -37.69
N ARG A 552 -4.38 -2.58 -37.89
CA ARG A 552 -3.64 -1.86 -36.87
C ARG A 552 -4.49 -0.73 -36.32
N VAL A 553 -4.80 -0.83 -35.03
CA VAL A 553 -5.61 0.13 -34.27
C VAL A 553 -4.69 1.18 -33.65
N MET A 554 -4.95 2.46 -33.97
CA MET A 554 -4.18 3.63 -33.44
C MET A 554 -2.66 3.49 -33.57
N GLY A 555 -2.19 2.75 -34.58
CA GLY A 555 -0.76 2.50 -34.77
C GLY A 555 -0.07 1.65 -33.70
N ALA A 556 -0.82 1.12 -32.71
CA ALA A 556 -0.30 0.49 -31.51
C ALA A 556 -0.67 -0.98 -31.33
N VAL A 557 -1.88 -1.39 -31.74
CA VAL A 557 -2.41 -2.75 -31.53
C VAL A 557 -2.72 -3.41 -32.86
N ASP A 558 -2.10 -4.54 -33.14
CA ASP A 558 -2.37 -5.35 -34.30
C ASP A 558 -3.44 -6.40 -33.99
N VAL A 559 -4.54 -6.35 -34.73
CA VAL A 559 -5.63 -7.35 -34.69
C VAL A 559 -5.53 -8.23 -35.91
N LYS A 560 -5.31 -9.54 -35.70
CA LYS A 560 -5.09 -10.53 -36.78
C LYS A 560 -6.15 -11.60 -36.75
N GLN A 561 -6.59 -12.02 -37.91
CA GLN A 561 -7.53 -13.15 -38.05
C GLN A 561 -6.73 -14.44 -38.24
N THR A 562 -6.48 -15.19 -37.18
CA THR A 562 -5.68 -16.43 -37.26
C THR A 562 -6.44 -17.65 -37.76
N GLN A 563 -7.76 -17.71 -37.53
CA GLN A 563 -8.68 -18.74 -38.01
C GLN A 563 -10.07 -18.13 -38.26
N GLU A 564 -10.99 -18.86 -38.92
CA GLU A 564 -12.33 -18.37 -39.24
C GLU A 564 -13.12 -17.79 -38.05
N HIS A 565 -12.82 -18.26 -36.82
CA HIS A 565 -13.47 -17.82 -35.58
C HIS A 565 -12.48 -17.43 -34.47
N GLN A 566 -11.24 -17.08 -34.81
CA GLN A 566 -10.24 -16.65 -33.84
C GLN A 566 -9.53 -15.38 -34.28
N LEU A 567 -9.47 -14.43 -33.34
CA LEU A 567 -8.65 -13.23 -33.44
C LEU A 567 -7.45 -13.32 -32.52
N LEU A 568 -6.36 -12.72 -32.92
CA LEU A 568 -5.16 -12.51 -32.13
C LEU A 568 -4.86 -11.02 -32.08
N LEU A 569 -4.86 -10.43 -30.89
CA LEU A 569 -4.37 -9.09 -30.66
C LEU A 569 -2.92 -9.16 -30.23
N GLU A 570 -2.07 -8.33 -30.85
CA GLU A 570 -0.63 -8.22 -30.52
C GLU A 570 -0.29 -6.73 -30.34
N TRP A 571 0.44 -6.42 -29.28
CA TRP A 571 0.93 -5.05 -29.05
C TRP A 571 2.22 -5.05 -28.22
N ASP A 572 3.01 -4.01 -28.38
CA ASP A 572 4.17 -3.79 -27.54
C ASP A 572 3.70 -3.19 -26.20
N SER A 573 4.13 -3.78 -25.09
CA SER A 573 3.70 -3.41 -23.74
C SER A 573 4.14 -1.99 -23.38
N SER A 574 3.17 -1.13 -23.16
CA SER A 574 3.31 0.22 -22.59
C SER A 574 1.96 0.62 -22.00
N ALA A 575 1.94 1.53 -21.02
CA ALA A 575 0.70 1.95 -20.37
C ALA A 575 -0.37 2.46 -21.38
N SER A 576 0.06 3.17 -22.44
CA SER A 576 -0.84 3.64 -23.48
C SER A 576 -1.33 2.53 -24.39
N ASN A 577 -0.45 1.61 -24.81
CA ASN A 577 -0.82 0.51 -25.69
C ASN A 577 -1.69 -0.51 -24.98
N ASP A 578 -1.43 -0.77 -23.69
CA ASP A 578 -2.24 -1.66 -22.85
C ASP A 578 -3.67 -1.11 -22.70
N MET A 579 -3.85 0.21 -22.52
CA MET A 579 -5.17 0.86 -22.49
C MET A 579 -5.90 0.72 -23.82
N ILE A 580 -5.22 0.91 -24.96
CA ILE A 580 -5.81 0.75 -26.31
C ILE A 580 -6.20 -0.71 -26.52
N ALA A 581 -5.34 -1.65 -26.13
CA ALA A 581 -5.61 -3.09 -26.25
C ALA A 581 -6.82 -3.52 -25.40
N ASP A 582 -6.90 -3.07 -24.14
CA ASP A 582 -8.04 -3.35 -23.25
C ASP A 582 -9.33 -2.78 -23.79
N SER A 583 -9.30 -1.56 -24.33
CA SER A 583 -10.45 -0.94 -24.97
C SER A 583 -10.89 -1.69 -26.22
N ALA A 584 -9.95 -2.10 -27.09
CA ALA A 584 -10.24 -2.90 -28.26
C ALA A 584 -10.79 -4.28 -27.90
N LEU A 585 -10.23 -4.92 -26.86
CA LEU A 585 -10.72 -6.18 -26.29
C LEU A 585 -12.18 -6.06 -25.81
N ALA A 586 -12.48 -5.03 -25.04
CA ALA A 586 -13.84 -4.78 -24.54
C ALA A 586 -14.83 -4.57 -25.70
N LEU A 587 -14.42 -3.81 -26.72
CA LEU A 587 -15.24 -3.58 -27.90
C LEU A 587 -15.51 -4.90 -28.67
N ILE A 588 -14.46 -5.65 -28.98
CA ILE A 588 -14.56 -6.90 -29.76
C ILE A 588 -15.39 -7.93 -28.99
N THR A 589 -15.21 -8.10 -27.69
CA THR A 589 -16.01 -9.03 -26.89
C THR A 589 -17.48 -8.59 -26.79
N GLY A 590 -17.77 -7.29 -26.88
CA GLY A 590 -19.12 -6.74 -26.91
C GLY A 590 -19.86 -7.00 -28.21
N ILE A 591 -19.15 -7.24 -29.33
CA ILE A 591 -19.77 -7.45 -30.66
C ILE A 591 -20.63 -8.72 -30.68
N ASP A 592 -20.17 -9.81 -30.07
CA ASP A 592 -20.93 -11.07 -30.02
C ASP A 592 -22.26 -10.94 -29.25
N GLN A 593 -22.36 -10.00 -28.34
CA GLN A 593 -23.55 -9.74 -27.54
C GLN A 593 -24.45 -8.67 -28.15
N SER A 594 -24.03 -8.04 -29.25
CA SER A 594 -24.79 -6.99 -29.92
C SER A 594 -26.00 -7.56 -30.65
N PRO A 595 -27.19 -6.95 -30.54
CA PRO A 595 -28.37 -7.35 -31.34
C PRO A 595 -28.13 -7.30 -32.87
N ALA A 596 -27.18 -6.49 -33.31
CA ALA A 596 -26.78 -6.39 -34.72
C ALA A 596 -26.04 -7.66 -35.22
N SER A 597 -25.23 -8.31 -34.37
CA SER A 597 -24.52 -9.54 -34.74
C SER A 597 -25.48 -10.72 -34.97
N VAL A 598 -26.53 -10.80 -34.19
CA VAL A 598 -27.57 -11.85 -34.34
C VAL A 598 -28.35 -11.72 -35.64
N LYS A 599 -28.59 -10.51 -36.11
CA LYS A 599 -29.31 -10.27 -37.40
C LYS A 599 -28.46 -10.62 -38.61
N LEU A 600 -27.15 -10.46 -38.56
CA LEU A 600 -26.24 -10.78 -39.67
C LEU A 600 -25.95 -12.28 -39.77
N THR A 601 -26.01 -13.06 -38.71
CA THR A 601 -25.82 -14.51 -38.70
C THR A 601 -27.06 -15.29 -39.14
N SER A 602 -28.27 -14.68 -39.14
CA SER A 602 -29.52 -15.35 -39.54
C SER A 602 -29.77 -15.41 -41.04
N HIS A 603 -28.90 -14.86 -41.91
CA HIS A 603 -29.08 -14.79 -43.34
C HIS A 603 -28.17 -15.69 -44.17
N SER A 604 -27.58 -16.73 -43.63
CA SER A 604 -26.86 -17.76 -44.41
C SER A 604 -27.78 -18.94 -44.76
N HIS A 605 -28.90 -18.73 -45.46
CA HIS A 605 -29.51 -19.77 -46.25
C HIS A 605 -29.54 -19.35 -47.71
N SER A 606 -28.72 -20.08 -48.48
CA SER A 606 -28.65 -20.04 -49.92
C SER A 606 -30.01 -20.15 -50.60
N HIS A 607 -30.42 -19.17 -51.35
CA HIS A 607 -31.17 -19.35 -52.58
C HIS A 607 -30.71 -18.33 -53.61
N SER A 608 -30.09 -18.90 -54.66
CA SER A 608 -29.80 -18.25 -55.92
C SER A 608 -31.07 -17.70 -56.53
N HIS A 609 -31.18 -16.41 -56.79
CA HIS A 609 -31.79 -15.86 -57.95
C HIS A 609 -31.21 -14.47 -58.27
N SER A 610 -30.79 -14.39 -59.54
CA SER A 610 -30.32 -13.19 -60.23
C SER A 610 -31.39 -12.10 -60.22
N HIS A 611 -31.03 -10.87 -60.04
CA HIS A 611 -31.26 -9.73 -60.98
C HIS A 611 -31.24 -8.37 -60.25
N ILE A 612 -30.54 -7.48 -60.93
CA ILE A 612 -30.77 -6.03 -61.10
C ILE A 612 -30.01 -5.15 -60.03
N LYS A 613 -28.94 -4.62 -60.57
CA LYS A 613 -28.25 -3.43 -60.08
C LYS A 613 -29.16 -2.21 -60.21
N HIS A 614 -29.47 -1.57 -59.08
CA HIS A 614 -29.73 -0.14 -59.07
C HIS A 614 -28.78 0.53 -58.07
N LYS A 615 -27.83 1.26 -58.63
CA LYS A 615 -27.02 2.22 -57.91
C LYS A 615 -27.88 3.44 -57.59
N HIS A 616 -28.07 3.75 -56.32
CA HIS A 616 -28.39 5.08 -55.87
C HIS A 616 -27.19 5.64 -55.06
N PRO A 617 -26.45 6.59 -55.62
CA PRO A 617 -25.24 7.12 -54.97
C PRO A 617 -25.50 8.17 -53.92
N HIS A 618 -26.72 8.53 -53.61
CA HIS A 618 -27.01 9.65 -52.69
C HIS A 618 -27.51 9.24 -51.29
N ALA A 619 -28.09 8.06 -51.11
CA ALA A 619 -28.62 7.63 -49.80
C ALA A 619 -27.54 7.30 -48.74
N ASP A 620 -26.36 6.86 -49.18
CA ASP A 620 -25.28 6.47 -48.27
C ASP A 620 -24.57 7.66 -47.61
N LYS A 621 -24.60 8.85 -48.24
CA LYS A 621 -23.94 10.06 -47.69
C LYS A 621 -24.80 10.75 -46.62
N GLU A 622 -26.12 10.78 -46.80
CA GLU A 622 -27.02 11.44 -45.84
C GLU A 622 -27.16 10.65 -44.54
N PHE A 623 -27.21 9.33 -44.63
CA PHE A 623 -27.26 8.46 -43.45
C PHE A 623 -25.96 8.53 -42.63
N ASP A 624 -24.80 8.67 -43.26
CA ASP A 624 -23.52 8.81 -42.63
C ASP A 624 -23.40 10.16 -41.89
N GLN A 625 -23.89 11.24 -42.47
CA GLN A 625 -23.84 12.59 -41.87
C GLN A 625 -24.77 12.72 -40.66
N PHE A 626 -25.95 12.13 -40.69
CA PHE A 626 -26.87 12.09 -39.55
C PHE A 626 -26.27 11.30 -38.37
N SER A 627 -25.69 10.15 -38.64
CA SER A 627 -25.02 9.33 -37.63
C SER A 627 -23.82 10.03 -36.98
N ARG A 628 -23.06 10.83 -37.74
CA ARG A 628 -21.95 11.65 -37.29
C ARG A 628 -22.41 12.76 -36.32
N ASN A 629 -23.44 13.49 -36.72
CA ASN A 629 -24.02 14.58 -35.94
C ASN A 629 -24.58 14.08 -34.60
N GLN A 630 -25.21 12.89 -34.62
CA GLN A 630 -25.73 12.26 -33.43
C GLN A 630 -24.59 11.78 -32.48
N SER A 631 -23.47 11.30 -33.02
CA SER A 631 -22.31 10.89 -32.26
C SER A 631 -21.61 12.09 -31.59
N LEU A 632 -21.55 13.22 -32.32
CA LEU A 632 -21.02 14.46 -31.81
C LEU A 632 -21.91 15.04 -30.69
N ALA A 633 -23.22 15.03 -30.88
CA ALA A 633 -24.18 15.45 -29.86
C ALA A 633 -23.99 14.65 -28.57
N LYS A 634 -23.93 13.32 -28.62
CA LYS A 634 -23.67 12.45 -27.44
C LYS A 634 -22.33 12.69 -26.78
N PHE A 635 -21.29 13.00 -27.53
CA PHE A 635 -19.99 13.31 -26.98
C PHE A 635 -20.01 14.64 -26.19
N LEU A 636 -20.68 15.64 -26.71
CA LEU A 636 -20.87 16.92 -26.04
C LEU A 636 -21.81 16.80 -24.84
N GLU A 637 -22.88 16.00 -24.95
CA GLU A 637 -23.83 15.71 -23.88
C GLU A 637 -23.10 15.08 -22.64
N ALA A 638 -22.12 14.20 -22.88
CA ALA A 638 -21.32 13.61 -21.81
C ALA A 638 -20.46 14.65 -21.05
N HIS A 639 -20.15 15.81 -21.63
CA HIS A 639 -19.31 16.85 -21.05
C HIS A 639 -20.07 18.07 -20.50
N PHE A 640 -21.23 18.38 -21.08
CA PHE A 640 -21.98 19.60 -20.78
C PHE A 640 -23.41 19.33 -20.26
N GLY A 641 -23.90 18.07 -20.30
CA GLY A 641 -25.27 17.74 -19.97
C GLY A 641 -26.20 17.82 -21.18
N GLU A 642 -27.38 18.40 -21.03
CA GLU A 642 -28.34 18.48 -22.16
C GLU A 642 -27.76 19.27 -23.34
N VAL A 643 -27.80 18.62 -24.55
CA VAL A 643 -27.38 19.19 -25.83
C VAL A 643 -28.48 18.98 -26.82
N GLU A 644 -29.03 20.04 -27.40
CA GLU A 644 -30.07 19.99 -28.36
C GLU A 644 -29.49 20.03 -29.79
N LEU A 645 -29.90 19.06 -30.63
CA LEU A 645 -29.54 19.00 -32.05
C LEU A 645 -30.68 19.63 -32.88
N HIS A 646 -30.39 20.75 -33.51
CA HIS A 646 -31.29 21.42 -34.41
C HIS A 646 -30.92 21.07 -35.85
N ILE A 647 -31.84 20.38 -36.54
CA ILE A 647 -31.75 20.08 -37.98
C ILE A 647 -32.94 20.78 -38.66
N PRO A 648 -32.70 21.71 -39.59
CA PRO A 648 -33.77 22.36 -40.31
C PRO A 648 -34.61 21.35 -41.13
N ASP A 649 -35.92 21.46 -41.08
CA ASP A 649 -36.83 20.68 -41.95
C ASP A 649 -36.66 21.10 -43.41
N GLU A 650 -36.60 20.12 -44.32
CA GLU A 650 -36.54 20.36 -45.76
C GLU A 650 -37.76 21.22 -46.20
N MET A 651 -37.51 22.50 -46.42
CA MET A 651 -38.49 23.39 -47.08
C MET A 651 -38.19 23.50 -48.58
N ASP A 652 -39.25 23.49 -49.38
CA ASP A 652 -39.28 23.62 -50.83
C ASP A 652 -38.38 24.76 -51.37
N GLU A 653 -37.66 24.47 -52.46
CA GLU A 653 -36.78 25.40 -53.21
C GLU A 653 -37.55 26.59 -53.81
N SER A 654 -38.10 27.52 -53.04
CA SER A 654 -38.72 28.68 -53.61
C SER A 654 -38.69 30.01 -52.83
N GLU A 655 -37.87 30.14 -51.77
CA GLU A 655 -37.65 31.51 -51.23
C GLU A 655 -36.18 31.67 -50.78
N GLN A 656 -35.40 32.37 -51.64
CA GLN A 656 -34.07 32.91 -51.27
C GLN A 656 -34.23 34.10 -50.34
N GLY A 657 -34.06 33.87 -49.04
CA GLY A 657 -33.82 34.91 -48.04
C GLY A 657 -32.54 34.58 -47.26
N GLU A 658 -31.58 35.47 -47.28
CA GLU A 658 -30.33 35.43 -46.53
C GLU A 658 -30.64 35.61 -45.01
N ASP A 659 -31.11 34.58 -44.34
CA ASP A 659 -31.16 34.57 -42.87
C ASP A 659 -30.21 33.51 -42.33
N GLU A 660 -29.29 33.89 -41.45
CA GLU A 660 -28.23 33.11 -40.82
C GLU A 660 -28.71 31.95 -39.92
N HIS A 661 -30.01 31.61 -39.93
CA HIS A 661 -30.64 30.66 -39.02
C HIS A 661 -30.91 29.26 -39.55
N ASP A 662 -30.55 28.97 -40.79
CA ASP A 662 -30.97 27.72 -41.48
C ASP A 662 -29.81 26.70 -41.61
N VAL A 663 -28.90 26.60 -40.65
CA VAL A 663 -27.77 25.68 -40.72
C VAL A 663 -27.87 24.65 -39.57
N PRO A 664 -27.66 23.34 -39.83
CA PRO A 664 -27.65 22.34 -38.77
C PRO A 664 -26.70 22.76 -37.64
N SER A 665 -27.19 22.78 -36.39
CA SER A 665 -26.45 23.27 -35.26
C SER A 665 -26.71 22.45 -33.98
N LEU A 666 -25.74 22.47 -33.06
CA LEU A 666 -25.86 21.94 -31.71
C LEU A 666 -25.91 23.08 -30.70
N PHE A 667 -26.88 23.04 -29.83
CA PHE A 667 -27.07 24.02 -28.78
C PHE A 667 -26.69 23.42 -27.44
N VAL A 668 -25.78 24.09 -26.70
CA VAL A 668 -25.28 23.70 -25.39
C VAL A 668 -25.66 24.79 -24.41
N GLN A 669 -26.36 24.45 -23.33
CA GLN A 669 -26.67 25.36 -22.22
C GLN A 669 -25.98 24.91 -20.96
N LEU A 670 -25.28 25.83 -20.30
CA LEU A 670 -24.62 25.59 -19.01
C LEU A 670 -24.87 26.77 -18.07
N ASP A 671 -25.66 26.56 -17.04
CA ASP A 671 -26.12 27.63 -16.12
C ASP A 671 -26.82 28.78 -16.91
N ASP A 672 -26.32 30.01 -16.78
CA ASP A 672 -26.84 31.20 -17.49
C ASP A 672 -26.12 31.50 -18.83
N ALA A 673 -25.26 30.58 -19.29
CA ALA A 673 -24.50 30.73 -20.52
C ALA A 673 -24.92 29.71 -21.57
N ASP A 674 -24.97 30.15 -22.83
CA ASP A 674 -25.31 29.31 -23.97
C ASP A 674 -24.20 29.35 -25.06
N ALA A 675 -24.10 28.25 -25.81
CA ALA A 675 -23.20 28.13 -26.96
C ALA A 675 -23.87 27.36 -28.07
N THR A 676 -23.74 27.89 -29.29
CA THR A 676 -24.21 27.25 -30.53
C THR A 676 -23.03 26.83 -31.39
N ILE A 677 -23.02 25.58 -31.81
CA ILE A 677 -21.99 24.99 -32.67
C ILE A 677 -22.59 24.79 -34.05
N ASN A 678 -22.07 25.43 -35.05
CA ASN A 678 -22.45 25.22 -36.44
C ASN A 678 -21.85 23.90 -36.93
N LEU A 679 -22.69 22.94 -37.36
CA LEU A 679 -22.27 21.60 -37.78
C LEU A 679 -21.62 21.53 -39.17
N VAL A 680 -21.65 22.64 -39.91
CA VAL A 680 -20.98 22.72 -41.22
C VAL A 680 -19.59 23.32 -41.10
N THR A 681 -19.44 24.39 -40.32
CA THR A 681 -18.17 25.11 -40.17
C THR A 681 -17.41 24.75 -38.88
N LEU A 682 -18.05 24.07 -37.93
CA LEU A 682 -17.58 23.80 -36.57
C LEU A 682 -17.20 25.05 -35.78
N SER A 683 -17.73 26.20 -36.19
CA SER A 683 -17.52 27.43 -35.41
C SER A 683 -18.45 27.47 -34.20
N VAL A 684 -17.94 27.99 -33.10
CA VAL A 684 -18.67 28.10 -31.84
C VAL A 684 -19.01 29.56 -31.57
N LEU A 685 -20.29 29.85 -31.42
CA LEU A 685 -20.81 31.14 -31.00
C LEU A 685 -21.34 30.98 -29.56
N SER A 686 -21.01 31.89 -28.65
CA SER A 686 -21.45 31.84 -27.26
C SER A 686 -21.57 33.25 -26.69
N ASN A 687 -22.48 33.43 -25.73
CA ASN A 687 -22.61 34.65 -24.95
C ASN A 687 -21.53 34.74 -23.84
N SER A 688 -20.75 33.64 -23.60
CA SER A 688 -19.70 33.58 -22.61
C SER A 688 -18.36 33.13 -23.21
N GLU A 689 -17.32 33.95 -23.13
CA GLU A 689 -15.98 33.62 -23.62
C GLU A 689 -15.38 32.38 -22.90
N SER A 690 -15.72 32.16 -21.65
CA SER A 690 -15.30 30.98 -20.86
C SER A 690 -15.96 29.71 -21.37
N LEU A 691 -17.27 29.74 -21.64
CA LEU A 691 -18.01 28.60 -22.19
C LEU A 691 -17.54 28.30 -23.61
N LYS A 692 -17.32 29.35 -24.44
CA LYS A 692 -16.79 29.19 -25.80
C LYS A 692 -15.49 28.39 -25.83
N LYS A 693 -14.48 28.78 -25.04
CA LYS A 693 -13.19 28.07 -24.97
C LYS A 693 -13.32 26.63 -24.49
N ARG A 694 -14.23 26.36 -23.55
CA ARG A 694 -14.49 24.99 -23.09
C ARG A 694 -15.14 24.15 -24.17
N VAL A 695 -16.12 24.69 -24.89
CA VAL A 695 -16.81 24.00 -25.99
C VAL A 695 -15.84 23.78 -27.15
N GLU A 696 -15.01 24.74 -27.51
CA GLU A 696 -13.96 24.61 -28.54
C GLU A 696 -12.96 23.51 -28.18
N ALA A 697 -12.52 23.43 -26.92
CA ALA A 697 -11.59 22.39 -26.45
C ALA A 697 -12.22 20.98 -26.50
N VAL A 698 -13.48 20.85 -26.08
CA VAL A 698 -14.21 19.57 -26.15
C VAL A 698 -14.53 19.17 -27.59
N LEU A 699 -14.85 20.14 -28.44
CA LEU A 699 -15.08 19.94 -29.87
C LEU A 699 -13.79 19.47 -30.57
N ALA A 700 -12.65 20.07 -30.29
CA ALA A 700 -11.34 19.61 -30.77
C ALA A 700 -11.04 18.17 -30.33
N MET A 701 -11.38 17.83 -29.08
CA MET A 701 -11.24 16.47 -28.56
C MET A 701 -12.20 15.49 -29.26
N ALA A 702 -13.43 15.89 -29.52
CA ALA A 702 -14.41 15.11 -30.29
C ALA A 702 -13.93 14.81 -31.69
N ILE A 703 -13.39 15.82 -32.39
CA ILE A 703 -12.86 15.70 -33.77
C ILE A 703 -11.69 14.72 -33.82
N THR A 704 -10.82 14.71 -32.80
CA THR A 704 -9.68 13.78 -32.72
C THR A 704 -10.10 12.36 -32.29
N THR A 705 -11.22 12.23 -31.59
CA THR A 705 -11.72 10.94 -31.06
C THR A 705 -12.70 10.25 -32.02
N ILE A 706 -13.51 11.03 -32.73
CA ILE A 706 -14.51 10.55 -33.70
C ILE A 706 -13.95 10.81 -35.10
N SER A 707 -13.19 9.86 -35.67
CA SER A 707 -12.41 10.10 -36.88
C SER A 707 -13.26 10.34 -38.14
N SER A 708 -14.50 9.87 -38.14
CA SER A 708 -15.44 10.22 -39.23
C SER A 708 -15.79 11.71 -39.27
N LEU A 709 -15.50 12.47 -38.22
CA LEU A 709 -15.62 13.93 -38.21
C LEU A 709 -14.42 14.64 -38.87
N SER A 710 -13.22 14.03 -38.87
CA SER A 710 -12.02 14.64 -39.45
C SER A 710 -12.02 14.69 -40.99
N ASP A 711 -12.62 13.72 -41.67
CA ASP A 711 -12.58 13.65 -43.11
C ASP A 711 -13.56 14.64 -43.83
N SER A 712 -14.49 15.23 -43.08
CA SER A 712 -15.48 16.18 -43.62
C SER A 712 -15.10 17.65 -43.53
N PHE A 713 -14.04 17.97 -42.75
CA PHE A 713 -13.72 19.35 -42.35
C PHE A 713 -12.36 19.88 -42.81
N ILE A 714 -11.64 19.18 -43.68
CA ILE A 714 -10.41 19.67 -44.28
C ILE A 714 -10.76 20.59 -45.48
N THR A 715 -11.31 21.76 -45.19
CA THR A 715 -11.23 22.95 -46.05
C THR A 715 -11.36 24.19 -45.18
N VAL A 716 -10.33 24.52 -44.42
CA VAL A 716 -10.08 25.91 -43.98
C VAL A 716 -8.57 26.12 -43.93
N ALA A 717 -8.17 26.95 -44.86
CA ALA A 717 -6.99 27.80 -45.03
C ALA A 717 -5.71 27.53 -44.22
N PRO A 718 -4.53 27.59 -44.85
CA PRO A 718 -3.26 27.30 -44.23
C PRO A 718 -2.83 28.45 -43.30
N ALA A 719 -2.70 28.16 -42.04
CA ALA A 719 -1.85 28.93 -41.17
C ALA A 719 -0.39 28.69 -41.57
N SER A 720 0.33 29.77 -41.67
CA SER A 720 1.67 29.94 -42.22
C SER A 720 2.69 28.87 -41.79
N HIS A 721 3.45 28.46 -42.80
CA HIS A 721 4.46 27.38 -42.83
C HIS A 721 5.77 27.71 -42.10
N GLU A 722 5.80 28.36 -40.97
CA GLU A 722 7.08 28.73 -40.30
C GLU A 722 7.29 28.17 -38.88
N GLU A 723 6.25 27.55 -38.25
CA GLU A 723 6.44 27.00 -36.91
C GLU A 723 6.43 25.46 -36.84
N ALA A 724 6.15 24.74 -37.92
CA ALA A 724 6.03 23.26 -37.91
C ALA A 724 7.33 22.52 -38.27
N THR A 725 8.41 23.20 -38.57
CA THR A 725 9.71 22.58 -38.94
C THR A 725 10.69 22.42 -37.77
N ALA A 726 10.46 23.07 -36.64
CA ALA A 726 11.38 22.99 -35.49
C ALA A 726 11.13 21.81 -34.53
N GLU A 727 9.96 21.15 -34.59
CA GLU A 727 9.67 19.98 -33.72
C GLU A 727 9.86 18.61 -34.39
N ARG A 728 10.12 18.57 -35.71
CA ARG A 728 10.34 17.28 -36.41
C ARG A 728 11.78 16.78 -36.45
N GLU A 729 12.75 17.64 -36.16
CA GLU A 729 14.16 17.23 -36.16
C GLU A 729 14.69 16.62 -34.86
N SER A 730 13.89 16.56 -33.79
CA SER A 730 14.30 15.98 -32.49
C SER A 730 13.82 14.55 -32.24
N VAL A 731 13.11 13.90 -33.15
CA VAL A 731 12.55 12.56 -32.94
C VAL A 731 13.04 11.50 -33.95
N GLU A 732 13.86 11.88 -34.94
CA GLU A 732 14.34 10.92 -35.98
C GLU A 732 15.66 10.18 -35.68
N SER A 733 16.16 10.14 -34.47
CA SER A 733 17.40 9.44 -34.15
C SER A 733 17.24 8.28 -33.18
N ILE A 734 16.28 7.39 -33.34
CA ILE A 734 16.30 6.03 -32.81
C ILE A 734 15.44 5.11 -33.69
N VAL A 735 15.94 4.72 -34.82
CA VAL A 735 15.45 3.53 -35.55
C VAL A 735 16.65 2.69 -35.93
N ILE A 736 16.95 1.68 -35.13
CA ILE A 736 17.87 0.62 -35.50
C ILE A 736 17.07 -0.44 -36.27
N SER A 737 17.51 -0.71 -37.49
CA SER A 737 16.87 -1.61 -38.44
C SER A 737 16.76 -3.06 -37.93
N LYS A 738 15.62 -3.69 -38.23
CA LYS A 738 15.22 -5.08 -37.88
C LYS A 738 16.06 -6.18 -38.51
N GLU A 739 17.17 -5.90 -39.16
CA GLU A 739 17.91 -6.94 -39.93
C GLU A 739 19.06 -7.64 -39.18
N ASP A 740 19.49 -7.16 -38.03
CA ASP A 740 20.63 -7.71 -37.29
C ASP A 740 20.27 -8.67 -36.15
N ALA A 741 19.00 -8.91 -35.87
CA ALA A 741 18.53 -9.72 -34.74
C ALA A 741 18.33 -11.23 -35.09
N LEU A 742 18.61 -11.67 -36.31
CA LEU A 742 18.30 -13.03 -36.78
C LEU A 742 19.53 -13.91 -37.06
N LYS A 743 20.71 -13.61 -36.52
CA LYS A 743 21.93 -14.40 -36.75
C LYS A 743 22.64 -14.99 -35.53
N VAL A 744 21.98 -15.11 -34.39
CA VAL A 744 22.54 -15.78 -33.20
C VAL A 744 21.55 -16.80 -32.62
N GLU A 745 21.20 -17.79 -33.38
CA GLU A 745 20.69 -19.09 -32.92
C GLU A 745 21.17 -20.17 -33.89
N ASP A 746 22.34 -20.66 -33.62
CA ASP A 746 22.81 -22.04 -33.98
C ASP A 746 24.26 -22.14 -33.53
N ASP A 747 24.46 -22.54 -32.28
CA ASP A 747 25.62 -23.32 -31.82
C ASP A 747 25.51 -23.49 -30.30
N ASN A 748 24.86 -24.55 -29.88
CA ASN A 748 25.27 -25.32 -28.72
C ASN A 748 24.40 -26.57 -28.54
N SER A 749 24.79 -27.61 -29.29
CA SER A 749 24.43 -28.98 -28.99
C SER A 749 25.73 -29.77 -28.75
N GLY A 750 25.91 -30.25 -27.54
CA GLY A 750 26.89 -31.30 -27.33
C GLY A 750 27.55 -31.36 -25.97
N GLY A 751 27.18 -32.33 -25.16
CA GLY A 751 28.06 -32.79 -24.10
C GLY A 751 27.43 -33.15 -22.78
N ALA A 752 26.75 -34.28 -22.72
CA ALA A 752 26.44 -34.96 -21.48
C ALA A 752 27.66 -35.69 -20.93
N ALA A 753 27.91 -35.63 -19.62
CA ALA A 753 28.59 -36.71 -18.89
C ALA A 753 28.28 -36.62 -17.38
N HIS A 754 27.81 -37.75 -16.89
CA HIS A 754 27.53 -38.13 -15.51
C HIS A 754 28.66 -37.87 -14.50
N SER A 755 28.30 -37.53 -13.27
CA SER A 755 28.79 -38.23 -12.08
C SER A 755 28.01 -37.78 -10.82
N GLU A 756 27.35 -38.75 -10.20
CA GLU A 756 26.79 -38.65 -8.84
C GLU A 756 27.89 -38.66 -7.78
N PRO A 757 27.61 -38.15 -6.60
CA PRO A 757 28.48 -38.18 -5.43
C PRO A 757 28.08 -39.25 -4.41
N ARG A 758 29.04 -39.70 -3.65
CA ARG A 758 28.86 -40.34 -2.34
C ARG A 758 29.64 -39.52 -1.29
N HIS A 759 29.05 -39.02 -0.31
CA HIS A 759 29.03 -39.15 1.15
C HIS A 759 28.43 -37.90 1.80
#